data_8cd9f313a66f82234017fcb2e735a55e
#
_entry.id   8cd9f313a66f82234017fcb2e735a55e
#
_cell.length_a   1.000
_cell.length_b   1.000
_cell.length_c   1.000
_cell.angle_alpha   90.00
_cell.angle_beta   90.00
_cell.angle_gamma   90.00
#
_symmetry.space_group_name_H-M   'P 1'
#
loop_
_entity.id
_entity.type
_entity.pdbx_description
1 polymer ?
#
loop_
_entity_poly.entity_id
_entity_poly.type
_entity_poly.pdbx_seq_one_letter_code
_entity_poly.pdbx_strand_id
1 'polypeptide(L)'
;MNKVILTITALLCSSVLFAQNYSGIVLEKDGRTPIAGVSVSLVTSNGMVSAWGYSDNKGAYSVSLPKDKTAEKIYYSMLGYKKLSIPLSDFPSDGKVILESEEFHLEEVKVTAQRIVEKQDTLVYSVAGFSQPQDRSIADVIAKMPGMEVKENGQISFNGKNINKFYIEGMDLMNDRYALASNNISKQRIKSVEVLQNHQPVELLRGKSFSEQAAINLVLEDDSKMNLVGTVDLGLGANKDDLLYNNRLMAMLFGKKNQNLSIYKNDNTGYDLFNEINPITLSELTKENLMESGLVSSITANSPDIDRSRYMFNQSHLVATNHLAQLADKTTLRTQISYFNDISKQSNVIETEYLFSDALDKMLYESNLWKEKRNRLDANLNFELNRPNLYVKNELKGTFDWVSTNSQTVLNGNDQNLYSLPNRQFISDVLDIKLPISNDRYISIVSTNNYNYHPQELSLYSGEMQRLDYSSFYTNTTASFRHRLWRMYANHQIGFQGMFQNLSSTIGDVTSISKQRYERYMPYIGTGLQFDNRTIHMEADIKLNLYNWLLEEADIHRNKTEFSPDARFYFKYNMSATSDLSLNYRYSELLQDLRQVYDGNLFTSYRTIVNNSHTPEADGTHSLTLHYQYSQPIKGIFFSLSALGSTTQRHSAYVTTLQPEGDILVRMKRDADYNSEMYLINGRFSKSFGWWKSLLMVSGSYMKSFDAQYSSNELQDYDMDNYLAGISFSARPLSWLSFELESQWQQIRMKSELADSRINQLKHKANLTFPITRNFQFGINNAVYQSLETKENSWFTDFTASYTYKRMEFQINVNNILGKSTYEREFISSIERNYYRYTLRPREVLVKVSFAF
;
A
#
# COMPACT_ATOMS: atom_id res chain seq x y z
N MET A 1 -69.97 3.44 71.72
CA MET A 1 -69.67 3.46 70.26
C MET A 1 -69.70 4.84 69.64
N ASN A 2 -70.41 5.82 70.23
CA ASN A 2 -70.46 7.19 69.62
C ASN A 2 -69.32 8.16 69.89
N LYS A 3 -68.41 7.84 70.86
CA LYS A 3 -67.23 8.71 71.17
C LYS A 3 -65.97 8.36 70.29
N VAL A 4 -65.92 7.13 69.79
CA VAL A 4 -64.79 6.70 68.90
C VAL A 4 -64.95 7.22 67.41
N ILE A 5 -66.23 7.31 67.00
CA ILE A 5 -66.54 7.80 65.62
C ILE A 5 -66.29 9.32 65.53
N LEU A 6 -66.56 10.09 66.64
CA LEU A 6 -66.30 11.55 66.57
C LEU A 6 -64.79 11.91 66.65
N THR A 7 -63.96 11.04 67.22
CA THR A 7 -62.51 11.23 67.33
C THR A 7 -61.83 10.86 65.95
N ILE A 8 -62.36 9.87 65.26
CA ILE A 8 -61.85 9.48 63.90
C ILE A 8 -62.25 10.55 62.87
N THR A 9 -63.44 11.13 63.01
CA THR A 9 -63.85 12.22 62.04
C THR A 9 -63.12 13.51 62.30
N ALA A 10 -62.72 13.86 63.53
CA ALA A 10 -61.89 15.00 63.86
C ALA A 10 -60.40 14.81 63.41
N LEU A 11 -59.92 13.58 63.37
CA LEU A 11 -58.51 13.32 62.86
C LEU A 11 -58.48 13.31 61.31
N LEU A 12 -59.58 13.08 60.64
CA LEU A 12 -59.66 13.12 59.18
C LEU A 12 -59.83 14.51 58.59
N CYS A 13 -60.16 15.54 59.42
CA CYS A 13 -60.30 16.93 58.91
C CYS A 13 -59.09 17.83 59.15
N SER A 14 -57.94 17.32 59.64
CA SER A 14 -56.78 18.15 59.96
C SER A 14 -55.55 18.05 59.00
N SER A 15 -55.71 17.46 57.90
CA SER A 15 -54.68 17.48 56.86
C SER A 15 -55.08 18.32 55.61
N VAL A 16 -55.32 19.61 55.85
CA VAL A 16 -55.27 20.56 54.78
C VAL A 16 -53.79 20.79 54.41
N LEU A 17 -53.34 20.12 53.38
CA LEU A 17 -52.00 20.23 52.88
C LEU A 17 -51.85 21.53 52.07
N PHE A 18 -51.31 22.61 52.67
CA PHE A 18 -50.89 23.77 51.86
C PHE A 18 -49.62 23.49 51.10
N ALA A 19 -49.71 23.14 49.82
CA ALA A 19 -48.61 23.28 48.89
C ALA A 19 -48.41 24.80 48.65
N GLN A 20 -47.16 25.23 48.73
CA GLN A 20 -46.80 26.61 48.41
C GLN A 20 -47.00 26.83 46.90
N ASN A 21 -47.98 27.68 46.53
CA ASN A 21 -48.36 27.91 45.13
C ASN A 21 -47.89 29.28 44.68
N TYR A 22 -47.15 29.31 43.60
CA TYR A 22 -46.67 30.53 42.92
C TYR A 22 -47.49 30.69 41.61
N SER A 23 -48.33 31.70 41.61
CA SER A 23 -49.23 32.01 40.47
C SER A 23 -49.18 33.49 40.10
N GLY A 24 -49.41 33.77 38.83
CA GLY A 24 -49.33 35.11 38.31
C GLY A 24 -49.61 35.21 36.81
N ILE A 25 -49.25 36.31 36.22
CA ILE A 25 -49.42 36.55 34.78
C ILE A 25 -48.09 37.03 34.20
N VAL A 26 -47.72 36.45 33.05
CA VAL A 26 -46.57 36.91 32.25
C VAL A 26 -47.02 37.81 31.15
N LEU A 27 -46.42 39.00 31.09
CA LEU A 27 -46.74 40.06 30.15
C LEU A 27 -45.52 40.50 29.31
N GLU A 28 -45.76 41.08 28.16
CA GLU A 28 -44.71 41.76 27.39
C GLU A 28 -44.29 43.09 28.05
N LYS A 29 -43.21 43.69 27.52
CA LYS A 29 -42.65 44.94 28.02
C LYS A 29 -43.65 46.11 28.05
N ASP A 30 -44.73 46.03 27.28
CA ASP A 30 -45.83 46.98 27.28
C ASP A 30 -46.71 46.89 28.57
N GLY A 31 -46.50 45.82 29.38
CA GLY A 31 -47.24 45.58 30.61
C GLY A 31 -48.72 45.23 30.44
N ARG A 32 -49.18 44.96 29.19
CA ARG A 32 -50.59 44.71 28.84
C ARG A 32 -50.80 43.45 28.02
N THR A 33 -49.84 43.12 27.12
CA THR A 33 -49.98 41.96 26.22
C THR A 33 -49.59 40.69 26.97
N PRO A 34 -50.48 39.71 27.17
CA PRO A 34 -50.14 38.46 27.83
C PRO A 34 -49.32 37.52 26.92
N ILE A 35 -48.32 36.80 27.49
CA ILE A 35 -47.49 35.86 26.76
C ILE A 35 -47.91 34.43 27.15
N ALA A 36 -48.42 33.69 26.16
CA ALA A 36 -48.81 32.28 26.31
C ALA A 36 -47.60 31.35 26.10
N GLY A 37 -47.59 30.22 26.76
CA GLY A 37 -46.59 29.17 26.55
C GLY A 37 -45.21 29.46 27.22
N VAL A 38 -45.07 30.40 28.11
CA VAL A 38 -43.85 30.61 28.86
C VAL A 38 -43.63 29.47 29.83
N SER A 39 -42.50 28.85 29.77
CA SER A 39 -42.09 27.84 30.75
C SER A 39 -41.71 28.53 32.06
N VAL A 40 -42.43 28.21 33.12
CA VAL A 40 -42.21 28.71 34.50
C VAL A 40 -41.71 27.56 35.34
N SER A 41 -40.53 27.65 35.91
CA SER A 41 -39.92 26.59 36.70
C SER A 41 -39.35 27.09 38.02
N LEU A 42 -39.63 26.35 39.10
CA LEU A 42 -39.06 26.56 40.42
C LEU A 42 -37.78 25.73 40.54
N VAL A 43 -36.67 26.39 40.89
CA VAL A 43 -35.33 25.81 40.82
C VAL A 43 -34.60 25.98 42.14
N THR A 44 -33.87 24.92 42.56
CA THR A 44 -32.99 24.91 43.74
C THR A 44 -31.73 25.74 43.51
N SER A 45 -30.94 25.98 44.56
CA SER A 45 -29.61 26.61 44.50
C SER A 45 -28.67 25.92 43.49
N ASN A 46 -28.79 24.59 43.33
CA ASN A 46 -27.96 23.79 42.45
C ASN A 46 -28.47 23.74 41.00
N GLY A 47 -29.53 24.51 40.66
CA GLY A 47 -30.08 24.54 39.30
C GLY A 47 -31.04 23.39 38.94
N MET A 48 -31.40 22.50 39.90
CA MET A 48 -32.39 21.44 39.68
C MET A 48 -33.81 21.97 39.70
N VAL A 49 -34.65 21.52 38.77
CA VAL A 49 -36.06 21.92 38.70
C VAL A 49 -36.86 21.11 39.74
N SER A 50 -37.50 21.81 40.67
CA SER A 50 -38.37 21.26 41.72
C SER A 50 -39.81 21.14 41.28
N ALA A 51 -40.34 22.11 40.54
CA ALA A 51 -41.65 22.12 39.95
C ALA A 51 -41.67 23.02 38.70
N TRP A 52 -42.60 22.79 37.77
CA TRP A 52 -42.74 23.58 36.56
C TRP A 52 -44.17 23.63 36.05
N GLY A 53 -44.45 24.58 35.18
CA GLY A 53 -45.71 24.77 34.48
C GLY A 53 -45.56 25.69 33.24
N TYR A 54 -46.61 25.95 32.55
CA TYR A 54 -46.65 26.89 31.42
C TYR A 54 -47.72 27.97 31.64
N SER A 55 -47.52 29.14 31.09
CA SER A 55 -48.55 30.16 31.03
C SER A 55 -49.61 29.81 29.97
N ASP A 56 -50.86 30.05 30.26
CA ASP A 56 -52.03 29.88 29.38
C ASP A 56 -52.16 30.99 28.35
N ASN A 57 -53.24 30.93 27.54
CA ASN A 57 -53.52 31.93 26.48
C ASN A 57 -53.80 33.35 27.01
N LYS A 58 -54.00 33.53 28.35
CA LYS A 58 -54.14 34.80 29.03
C LYS A 58 -52.86 35.19 29.77
N GLY A 59 -51.75 34.47 29.53
CA GLY A 59 -50.49 34.65 30.24
C GLY A 59 -50.48 34.17 31.70
N ALA A 60 -51.59 33.61 32.20
CA ALA A 60 -51.68 33.17 33.59
C ALA A 60 -50.94 31.82 33.79
N TYR A 61 -50.20 31.72 34.88
CA TYR A 61 -49.49 30.52 35.31
C TYR A 61 -49.75 30.19 36.78
N SER A 62 -49.59 28.92 37.13
CA SER A 62 -49.65 28.42 38.48
C SER A 62 -48.73 27.25 38.64
N VAL A 63 -47.74 27.34 39.52
CA VAL A 63 -46.75 26.29 39.82
C VAL A 63 -46.74 26.01 41.29
N SER A 64 -47.12 24.81 41.69
CA SER A 64 -47.15 24.33 43.08
C SER A 64 -45.86 23.64 43.49
N LEU A 65 -45.18 24.13 44.52
CA LEU A 65 -44.00 23.50 45.06
C LEU A 65 -44.39 22.32 45.96
N PRO A 66 -44.02 21.06 45.66
CA PRO A 66 -44.26 19.93 46.55
C PRO A 66 -43.58 20.12 47.92
N LYS A 67 -44.19 19.62 49.00
CA LYS A 67 -43.68 19.77 50.40
C LYS A 67 -42.33 19.11 50.66
N ASP A 68 -42.02 18.12 49.88
CA ASP A 68 -40.77 17.35 49.93
C ASP A 68 -39.63 17.99 49.15
N LYS A 69 -39.90 19.14 48.47
CA LYS A 69 -38.91 19.82 47.61
C LYS A 69 -38.70 21.27 48.07
N THR A 70 -37.50 21.77 47.83
CA THR A 70 -37.12 23.16 48.05
C THR A 70 -36.91 23.87 46.72
N ALA A 71 -37.12 25.18 46.69
CA ALA A 71 -36.79 26.04 45.55
C ALA A 71 -36.32 27.40 46.12
N GLU A 72 -35.39 28.03 45.44
CA GLU A 72 -34.84 29.33 45.77
C GLU A 72 -35.19 30.43 44.74
N LYS A 73 -35.38 29.99 43.49
CA LYS A 73 -35.65 30.90 42.37
C LYS A 73 -36.77 30.39 41.51
N ILE A 74 -37.47 31.29 40.87
CA ILE A 74 -38.44 31.04 39.80
C ILE A 74 -37.86 31.54 38.48
N TYR A 75 -37.84 30.68 37.44
CA TYR A 75 -37.33 30.96 36.13
C TYR A 75 -38.48 31.04 35.12
N TYR A 76 -38.40 32.04 34.24
CA TYR A 76 -39.30 32.19 33.12
C TYR A 76 -38.49 32.11 31.83
N SER A 77 -38.89 31.23 30.92
CA SER A 77 -38.17 31.02 29.67
C SER A 77 -39.14 30.78 28.53
N MET A 78 -38.93 31.50 27.41
CA MET A 78 -39.64 31.30 26.17
C MET A 78 -38.74 31.71 25.00
N LEU A 79 -38.90 31.01 23.86
CA LEU A 79 -38.15 31.34 22.65
C LEU A 79 -38.54 32.76 22.16
N GLY A 80 -37.56 33.61 21.89
CA GLY A 80 -37.77 34.99 21.48
C GLY A 80 -37.84 36.01 22.61
N TYR A 81 -37.64 35.56 23.85
CA TYR A 81 -37.61 36.39 25.04
C TYR A 81 -36.38 36.15 25.92
N LYS A 82 -35.90 37.22 26.61
CA LYS A 82 -34.83 37.07 27.58
C LYS A 82 -35.27 36.17 28.75
N LYS A 83 -34.46 35.21 29.10
CA LYS A 83 -34.70 34.41 30.31
C LYS A 83 -34.67 35.30 31.56
N LEU A 84 -35.70 35.20 32.39
CA LEU A 84 -35.82 35.96 33.62
C LEU A 84 -35.74 35.00 34.81
N SER A 85 -34.92 35.32 35.81
CA SER A 85 -34.78 34.60 37.06
C SER A 85 -35.08 35.54 38.23
N ILE A 86 -36.02 35.17 39.07
CA ILE A 86 -36.43 35.96 40.25
C ILE A 86 -36.20 35.06 41.48
N PRO A 87 -35.45 35.52 42.52
CA PRO A 87 -35.43 34.86 43.80
C PRO A 87 -36.84 34.76 44.39
N LEU A 88 -37.18 33.66 45.05
CA LEU A 88 -38.52 33.52 45.63
C LEU A 88 -38.80 34.48 46.80
N SER A 89 -37.74 35.02 47.42
CA SER A 89 -37.82 36.15 48.36
C SER A 89 -38.37 37.44 47.73
N ASP A 90 -38.10 37.62 46.44
CA ASP A 90 -38.42 38.84 45.69
C ASP A 90 -39.59 38.60 44.72
N PHE A 91 -40.36 37.52 44.94
CA PHE A 91 -41.50 37.19 44.09
C PHE A 91 -42.57 38.30 44.19
N PRO A 92 -43.01 38.84 43.05
CA PRO A 92 -43.97 39.94 43.02
C PRO A 92 -45.29 39.60 43.74
N SER A 93 -45.73 40.42 44.66
CA SER A 93 -46.97 40.17 45.42
C SER A 93 -48.23 40.15 44.57
N ASP A 94 -48.21 40.80 43.40
CA ASP A 94 -49.26 40.77 42.39
C ASP A 94 -49.09 39.70 41.33
N GLY A 95 -47.99 38.90 41.41
CA GLY A 95 -47.68 37.82 40.49
C GLY A 95 -47.41 38.24 39.04
N LYS A 96 -47.28 39.56 38.76
CA LYS A 96 -47.01 40.03 37.42
C LYS A 96 -45.53 40.00 37.06
N VAL A 97 -45.24 39.40 35.93
CA VAL A 97 -43.87 39.24 35.45
C VAL A 97 -43.78 39.77 34.00
N ILE A 98 -42.82 40.60 33.70
CA ILE A 98 -42.60 41.20 32.38
C ILE A 98 -41.39 40.51 31.76
N LEU A 99 -41.57 39.97 30.55
CA LEU A 99 -40.47 39.48 29.73
C LEU A 99 -40.12 40.47 28.60
N GLU A 100 -38.85 40.67 28.38
CA GLU A 100 -38.36 41.47 27.26
C GLU A 100 -38.09 40.56 26.04
N SER A 101 -38.54 40.98 24.86
CA SER A 101 -38.22 40.30 23.60
C SER A 101 -36.72 40.35 23.33
N GLU A 102 -36.14 39.27 22.86
CA GLU A 102 -34.73 39.13 22.45
C GLU A 102 -34.69 38.56 21.03
N GLU A 103 -34.07 39.28 20.13
CA GLU A 103 -33.79 38.74 18.78
C GLU A 103 -32.76 37.62 18.90
N PHE A 104 -33.18 36.41 18.61
CA PHE A 104 -32.28 35.28 18.54
C PHE A 104 -31.55 35.35 17.18
N HIS A 105 -30.32 35.81 17.18
CA HIS A 105 -29.41 35.49 16.09
C HIS A 105 -29.02 34.01 16.26
N LEU A 106 -29.60 33.16 15.41
CA LEU A 106 -29.11 31.81 15.25
C LEU A 106 -27.66 31.89 14.74
N GLU A 107 -26.68 31.56 15.57
CA GLU A 107 -25.33 31.34 15.05
C GLU A 107 -25.45 30.35 13.91
N GLU A 108 -24.89 30.70 12.77
CA GLU A 108 -24.79 29.82 11.61
C GLU A 108 -24.11 28.52 12.07
N VAL A 109 -24.87 27.43 12.21
CA VAL A 109 -24.32 26.11 12.49
C VAL A 109 -23.54 25.72 11.21
N LYS A 110 -22.25 26.04 11.19
CA LYS A 110 -21.33 25.45 10.24
C LYS A 110 -21.31 23.95 10.47
N VAL A 111 -22.15 23.23 9.76
CA VAL A 111 -22.05 21.77 9.66
C VAL A 111 -20.79 21.49 8.86
N THR A 112 -19.67 21.38 9.55
CA THR A 112 -18.44 20.83 8.98
C THR A 112 -18.73 19.35 8.74
N ALA A 113 -18.92 18.98 7.47
CA ALA A 113 -19.07 17.60 7.09
C ALA A 113 -17.88 16.81 7.69
N GLN A 114 -18.18 15.73 8.41
CA GLN A 114 -17.14 14.90 9.00
C GLN A 114 -16.22 14.38 7.90
N ARG A 115 -14.92 14.57 8.06
CA ARG A 115 -13.92 14.14 7.08
C ARG A 115 -13.81 12.61 7.02
N ILE A 116 -14.04 11.93 8.16
CA ILE A 116 -14.03 10.48 8.30
C ILE A 116 -15.30 10.08 9.04
N VAL A 117 -16.03 9.12 8.50
CA VAL A 117 -17.22 8.52 9.13
C VAL A 117 -16.97 7.03 9.26
N GLU A 118 -17.17 6.50 10.47
CA GLU A 118 -17.08 5.06 10.74
C GLU A 118 -18.48 4.45 10.68
N LYS A 119 -18.63 3.41 9.86
CA LYS A 119 -19.88 2.64 9.68
C LYS A 119 -19.58 1.16 9.85
N GLN A 120 -19.77 0.60 11.04
CA GLN A 120 -19.39 -0.77 11.33
C GLN A 120 -17.91 -1.04 10.95
N ASP A 121 -17.65 -1.97 10.03
CA ASP A 121 -16.30 -2.32 9.57
C ASP A 121 -15.81 -1.44 8.38
N THR A 122 -16.48 -0.32 8.11
CA THR A 122 -16.17 0.55 6.97
C THR A 122 -15.83 1.95 7.44
N LEU A 123 -14.66 2.45 7.03
CA LEU A 123 -14.27 3.85 7.19
C LEU A 123 -14.53 4.60 5.89
N VAL A 124 -15.36 5.63 5.94
CA VAL A 124 -15.69 6.48 4.78
C VAL A 124 -14.92 7.77 4.87
N TYR A 125 -13.98 7.98 3.97
CA TYR A 125 -13.19 9.20 3.82
C TYR A 125 -13.82 10.11 2.77
N SER A 126 -14.15 11.36 3.12
CA SER A 126 -14.60 12.36 2.17
C SER A 126 -13.43 12.85 1.30
N VAL A 127 -13.50 12.70 -0.01
CA VAL A 127 -12.44 13.20 -0.92
C VAL A 127 -12.28 14.72 -0.77
N ALA A 128 -13.37 15.50 -0.72
CA ALA A 128 -13.32 16.94 -0.50
C ALA A 128 -12.66 17.33 0.84
N GLY A 129 -12.75 16.45 1.87
CA GLY A 129 -12.15 16.65 3.19
C GLY A 129 -10.63 16.58 3.19
N PHE A 130 -10.02 15.80 2.30
CA PHE A 130 -8.57 15.53 2.24
C PHE A 130 -7.90 16.14 1.00
N SER A 131 -8.68 16.46 -0.04
CA SER A 131 -8.18 17.03 -1.28
C SER A 131 -7.52 18.39 -1.08
N GLN A 132 -6.38 18.57 -1.74
CA GLN A 132 -5.65 19.84 -1.84
C GLN A 132 -5.65 20.32 -3.30
N PRO A 133 -5.37 21.61 -3.55
CA PRO A 133 -5.44 22.18 -4.91
C PRO A 133 -4.55 21.48 -5.94
N GLN A 134 -3.35 21.07 -5.53
CA GLN A 134 -2.36 20.41 -6.38
C GLN A 134 -2.71 18.97 -6.77
N ASP A 135 -3.60 18.30 -6.02
CA ASP A 135 -3.96 16.90 -6.31
C ASP A 135 -4.70 16.79 -7.63
N ARG A 136 -4.39 15.79 -8.41
CA ARG A 136 -5.00 15.53 -9.72
C ARG A 136 -5.73 14.20 -9.76
N SER A 137 -5.05 13.18 -9.28
CA SER A 137 -5.56 11.81 -9.21
C SER A 137 -6.18 11.51 -7.85
N ILE A 138 -6.93 10.41 -7.78
CA ILE A 138 -7.43 9.93 -6.50
C ILE A 138 -6.30 9.36 -5.63
N ALA A 139 -5.21 8.86 -6.23
CA ALA A 139 -4.02 8.40 -5.50
C ALA A 139 -3.40 9.52 -4.66
N ASP A 140 -3.31 10.76 -5.20
CA ASP A 140 -2.78 11.92 -4.49
C ASP A 140 -3.60 12.26 -3.24
N VAL A 141 -4.92 12.03 -3.30
CA VAL A 141 -5.82 12.28 -2.17
C VAL A 141 -5.75 11.14 -1.15
N ILE A 142 -5.70 9.88 -1.62
CA ILE A 142 -5.57 8.69 -0.75
C ILE A 142 -4.28 8.78 0.08
N ALA A 143 -3.17 9.23 -0.50
CA ALA A 143 -1.90 9.43 0.22
C ALA A 143 -1.99 10.41 1.41
N LYS A 144 -3.02 11.28 1.44
CA LYS A 144 -3.30 12.27 2.49
C LYS A 144 -4.37 11.82 3.49
N MET A 145 -4.93 10.62 3.32
CA MET A 145 -5.91 10.05 4.25
C MET A 145 -5.17 9.36 5.39
N PRO A 146 -5.49 9.67 6.66
CA PRO A 146 -4.81 9.08 7.80
C PRO A 146 -4.95 7.56 7.80
N GLY A 147 -3.87 6.85 8.13
CA GLY A 147 -3.79 5.39 8.09
C GLY A 147 -3.49 4.81 6.70
N MET A 148 -3.59 5.63 5.64
CA MET A 148 -3.30 5.21 4.26
C MET A 148 -1.86 5.51 3.88
N GLU A 149 -1.32 4.72 2.97
CA GLU A 149 -0.04 4.93 2.31
C GLU A 149 -0.17 4.58 0.83
N VAL A 150 0.40 5.41 -0.03
CA VAL A 150 0.55 5.13 -1.46
C VAL A 150 2.04 5.20 -1.78
N LYS A 151 2.63 4.08 -2.18
CA LYS A 151 4.04 4.00 -2.59
C LYS A 151 4.22 4.51 -4.01
N GLU A 152 5.46 4.78 -4.41
CA GLU A 152 5.82 5.25 -5.76
C GLU A 152 5.34 4.30 -6.88
N ASN A 153 5.32 2.99 -6.63
CA ASN A 153 4.79 1.98 -7.55
C ASN A 153 3.26 1.91 -7.59
N GLY A 154 2.56 2.79 -6.86
CA GLY A 154 1.10 2.82 -6.74
C GLY A 154 0.50 1.83 -5.73
N GLN A 155 1.33 1.08 -4.99
CA GLN A 155 0.86 0.17 -3.95
C GLN A 155 0.19 0.95 -2.82
N ILE A 156 -1.04 0.55 -2.48
CA ILE A 156 -1.80 1.15 -1.38
C ILE A 156 -1.80 0.20 -0.19
N SER A 157 -1.53 0.75 0.99
CA SER A 157 -1.65 0.03 2.26
C SER A 157 -2.49 0.81 3.26
N PHE A 158 -3.15 0.09 4.16
CA PHE A 158 -3.91 0.62 5.27
C PHE A 158 -3.36 0.08 6.59
N ASN A 159 -2.99 0.97 7.52
CA ASN A 159 -2.36 0.62 8.80
C ASN A 159 -1.14 -0.31 8.65
N GLY A 160 -0.31 -0.06 7.62
CA GLY A 160 0.89 -0.85 7.34
C GLY A 160 0.64 -2.18 6.63
N LYS A 161 -0.61 -2.56 6.38
CA LYS A 161 -0.97 -3.78 5.63
C LYS A 161 -1.45 -3.43 4.23
N ASN A 162 -0.98 -4.15 3.22
CA ASN A 162 -1.43 -3.95 1.85
C ASN A 162 -2.91 -4.31 1.71
N ILE A 163 -3.63 -3.56 0.85
CA ILE A 163 -5.02 -3.87 0.54
C ILE A 163 -5.12 -5.15 -0.28
N ASN A 164 -6.23 -5.89 -0.12
CA ASN A 164 -6.47 -7.12 -0.88
C ASN A 164 -7.37 -6.92 -2.10
N LYS A 165 -8.17 -5.85 -2.13
CA LYS A 165 -9.07 -5.53 -3.23
C LYS A 165 -9.21 -4.02 -3.42
N PHE A 166 -9.44 -3.62 -4.68
CA PHE A 166 -9.73 -2.25 -5.07
C PHE A 166 -10.99 -2.22 -5.94
N TYR A 167 -12.07 -1.71 -5.38
CA TYR A 167 -13.38 -1.64 -6.02
C TYR A 167 -13.65 -0.24 -6.57
N ILE A 168 -14.45 -0.18 -7.62
CA ILE A 168 -15.09 1.04 -8.13
C ILE A 168 -16.59 0.78 -8.19
N GLU A 169 -17.39 1.52 -7.41
CA GLU A 169 -18.85 1.26 -7.24
C GLU A 169 -19.13 -0.21 -6.86
N GLY A 170 -18.30 -0.78 -5.97
CA GLY A 170 -18.46 -2.15 -5.48
C GLY A 170 -18.03 -3.26 -6.44
N MET A 171 -17.48 -2.94 -7.62
CA MET A 171 -17.04 -3.91 -8.62
C MET A 171 -15.51 -3.88 -8.75
N ASP A 172 -14.87 -5.05 -8.83
CA ASP A 172 -13.43 -5.24 -8.94
C ASP A 172 -12.97 -5.22 -10.41
N LEU A 173 -12.95 -4.02 -11.03
CA LEU A 173 -12.52 -3.87 -12.43
C LEU A 173 -11.02 -4.11 -12.60
N MET A 174 -10.21 -3.64 -11.63
CA MET A 174 -8.76 -3.54 -11.81
C MET A 174 -7.98 -4.76 -11.34
N ASN A 175 -8.61 -5.63 -10.50
CA ASN A 175 -7.93 -6.74 -9.85
C ASN A 175 -6.64 -6.26 -9.12
N ASP A 176 -5.48 -6.72 -9.58
CA ASP A 176 -4.15 -6.42 -9.05
C ASP A 176 -3.46 -5.19 -9.67
N ARG A 177 -4.08 -4.55 -10.69
CA ARG A 177 -3.51 -3.40 -11.43
C ARG A 177 -4.19 -2.07 -11.09
N TYR A 178 -4.57 -1.89 -9.86
CA TYR A 178 -5.33 -0.70 -9.45
C TYR A 178 -4.53 0.61 -9.52
N ALA A 179 -3.17 0.57 -9.62
CA ALA A 179 -2.37 1.76 -9.86
C ALA A 179 -2.81 2.50 -11.15
N LEU A 180 -3.17 1.74 -12.20
CA LEU A 180 -3.67 2.33 -13.44
C LEU A 180 -4.95 3.15 -13.20
N ALA A 181 -5.85 2.70 -12.32
CA ALA A 181 -7.06 3.45 -11.98
C ALA A 181 -6.75 4.60 -11.01
N SER A 182 -6.06 4.32 -9.90
CA SER A 182 -5.82 5.31 -8.84
C SER A 182 -5.00 6.51 -9.31
N ASN A 183 -4.02 6.30 -10.20
CA ASN A 183 -3.17 7.37 -10.75
C ASN A 183 -3.84 8.17 -11.87
N ASN A 184 -4.91 7.63 -12.49
CA ASN A 184 -5.50 8.24 -13.68
C ASN A 184 -6.93 8.76 -13.48
N ILE A 185 -7.69 8.25 -12.51
CA ILE A 185 -9.02 8.78 -12.21
C ILE A 185 -8.87 10.11 -11.46
N SER A 186 -9.48 11.17 -12.02
CA SER A 186 -9.47 12.48 -11.40
C SER A 186 -10.20 12.48 -10.05
N LYS A 187 -9.60 13.15 -9.04
CA LYS A 187 -10.24 13.35 -7.73
C LYS A 187 -11.65 13.94 -7.81
N GLN A 188 -11.95 14.72 -8.84
CA GLN A 188 -13.26 15.37 -9.05
C GLN A 188 -14.38 14.37 -9.40
N ARG A 189 -14.01 13.16 -9.83
CA ARG A 189 -14.96 12.09 -10.17
C ARG A 189 -15.33 11.21 -8.96
N ILE A 190 -14.62 11.40 -7.83
CA ILE A 190 -14.77 10.56 -6.65
C ILE A 190 -15.35 11.36 -5.48
N LYS A 191 -16.46 10.90 -4.95
CA LYS A 191 -17.15 11.48 -3.78
C LYS A 191 -16.48 11.07 -2.47
N SER A 192 -16.23 9.76 -2.32
CA SER A 192 -15.64 9.20 -1.12
C SER A 192 -14.79 7.96 -1.41
N VAL A 193 -13.87 7.68 -0.50
CA VAL A 193 -13.09 6.45 -0.46
C VAL A 193 -13.53 5.66 0.77
N GLU A 194 -14.06 4.46 0.55
CA GLU A 194 -14.46 3.55 1.60
C GLU A 194 -13.34 2.52 1.85
N VAL A 195 -12.91 2.39 3.09
CA VAL A 195 -11.95 1.36 3.53
C VAL A 195 -12.74 0.29 4.27
N LEU A 196 -12.88 -0.86 3.63
CA LEU A 196 -13.56 -2.03 4.17
C LEU A 196 -12.54 -2.81 5.01
N GLN A 197 -12.67 -2.74 6.34
CA GLN A 197 -11.76 -3.44 7.25
C GLN A 197 -12.16 -4.93 7.36
N ASN A 198 -11.18 -5.78 7.65
CA ASN A 198 -11.40 -7.23 7.78
C ASN A 198 -12.14 -7.83 6.57
N HIS A 199 -11.78 -7.35 5.38
CA HIS A 199 -12.51 -7.64 4.16
C HIS A 199 -12.34 -9.10 3.70
N GLN A 200 -13.45 -9.84 3.65
CA GLN A 200 -13.53 -11.19 3.08
C GLN A 200 -14.21 -11.14 1.69
N PRO A 201 -13.44 -11.28 0.59
CA PRO A 201 -13.97 -11.15 -0.76
C PRO A 201 -14.90 -12.32 -1.18
N VAL A 202 -14.68 -13.52 -0.61
CA VAL A 202 -15.48 -14.72 -0.93
C VAL A 202 -16.74 -14.76 -0.09
N GLU A 203 -17.90 -14.66 -0.73
CA GLU A 203 -19.17 -14.55 -0.01
C GLU A 203 -19.49 -15.78 0.84
N LEU A 204 -19.19 -16.98 0.34
CA LEU A 204 -19.32 -18.24 1.07
C LEU A 204 -18.56 -18.23 2.41
N LEU A 205 -17.46 -17.49 2.52
CA LEU A 205 -16.59 -17.42 3.68
C LEU A 205 -16.89 -16.24 4.61
N ARG A 206 -17.78 -15.32 4.24
CA ARG A 206 -18.16 -14.18 5.09
C ARG A 206 -18.74 -14.65 6.42
N GLY A 207 -18.17 -14.14 7.51
CA GLY A 207 -18.55 -14.55 8.88
C GLY A 207 -18.11 -15.96 9.30
N LYS A 208 -17.41 -16.69 8.41
CA LYS A 208 -16.92 -18.05 8.67
C LYS A 208 -15.39 -18.15 8.65
N SER A 209 -14.73 -17.24 7.97
CA SER A 209 -13.27 -17.18 7.89
C SER A 209 -12.80 -15.77 8.19
N PHE A 210 -11.80 -15.67 9.02
CA PHE A 210 -11.18 -14.42 9.41
C PHE A 210 -10.36 -13.80 8.25
N SER A 211 -10.36 -12.49 8.13
CA SER A 211 -9.50 -11.73 7.23
C SER A 211 -8.96 -10.52 7.96
N GLU A 212 -7.66 -10.27 7.88
CA GLU A 212 -7.01 -9.08 8.45
C GLU A 212 -6.84 -7.95 7.43
N GLN A 213 -7.15 -8.24 6.18
CA GLN A 213 -6.87 -7.32 5.08
C GLN A 213 -8.00 -6.32 4.91
N ALA A 214 -7.64 -5.13 4.46
CA ALA A 214 -8.59 -4.12 4.06
C ALA A 214 -8.79 -4.14 2.54
N ALA A 215 -9.97 -3.69 2.10
CA ALA A 215 -10.22 -3.35 0.71
C ALA A 215 -10.58 -1.87 0.59
N ILE A 216 -10.36 -1.30 -0.59
CA ILE A 216 -10.80 0.05 -0.93
C ILE A 216 -11.97 -0.02 -1.90
N ASN A 217 -12.97 0.85 -1.70
CA ASN A 217 -14.02 1.09 -2.66
C ASN A 217 -14.10 2.58 -2.99
N LEU A 218 -13.96 2.92 -4.25
CA LEU A 218 -14.19 4.28 -4.77
C LEU A 218 -15.67 4.47 -5.05
N VAL A 219 -16.28 5.44 -4.38
CA VAL A 219 -17.64 5.88 -4.65
C VAL A 219 -17.60 7.09 -5.57
N LEU A 220 -18.19 6.96 -6.74
CA LEU A 220 -18.19 7.99 -7.77
C LEU A 220 -19.18 9.13 -7.46
N GLU A 221 -18.91 10.31 -7.99
CA GLU A 221 -19.92 11.38 -8.09
C GLU A 221 -21.07 10.95 -9.04
N ASP A 222 -22.26 11.45 -8.81
CA ASP A 222 -23.48 10.98 -9.50
C ASP A 222 -23.46 11.24 -11.02
N ASP A 223 -22.78 12.29 -11.46
CA ASP A 223 -22.57 12.63 -12.88
C ASP A 223 -21.59 11.71 -13.60
N SER A 224 -20.78 10.98 -12.84
CA SER A 224 -19.80 10.03 -13.33
C SER A 224 -20.31 8.59 -13.42
N LYS A 225 -21.49 8.34 -12.86
CA LYS A 225 -22.15 7.02 -12.88
C LYS A 225 -22.92 6.83 -14.19
N MET A 226 -22.79 5.64 -14.78
CA MET A 226 -23.51 5.21 -15.99
C MET A 226 -23.27 6.06 -17.25
N ASN A 227 -22.37 7.04 -17.19
CA ASN A 227 -21.99 7.87 -18.32
C ASN A 227 -20.62 7.45 -18.85
N LEU A 228 -20.44 7.62 -20.17
CA LEU A 228 -19.10 7.58 -20.74
C LEU A 228 -18.40 8.89 -20.35
N VAL A 229 -17.34 8.77 -19.59
CA VAL A 229 -16.52 9.92 -19.17
C VAL A 229 -15.07 9.68 -19.60
N GLY A 230 -14.36 10.74 -19.88
CA GLY A 230 -12.99 10.61 -20.35
C GLY A 230 -12.15 11.85 -20.10
N THR A 231 -10.87 11.71 -20.41
CA THR A 231 -9.88 12.78 -20.34
C THR A 231 -8.93 12.67 -21.53
N VAL A 232 -8.68 13.79 -22.17
CA VAL A 232 -7.65 13.94 -23.20
C VAL A 232 -6.63 14.95 -22.66
N ASP A 233 -5.38 14.51 -22.52
CA ASP A 233 -4.27 15.39 -22.20
C ASP A 233 -3.34 15.43 -23.40
N LEU A 234 -2.97 16.62 -23.83
CA LEU A 234 -2.00 16.86 -24.88
C LEU A 234 -0.88 17.75 -24.33
N GLY A 235 0.30 17.19 -24.18
CA GLY A 235 1.49 17.88 -23.69
C GLY A 235 2.56 17.96 -24.79
N LEU A 236 3.06 19.15 -25.02
CA LEU A 236 4.17 19.41 -25.93
C LEU A 236 5.19 20.34 -25.26
N GLY A 237 6.45 20.09 -25.47
CA GLY A 237 7.52 20.85 -24.86
C GLY A 237 8.85 20.67 -25.56
N ALA A 238 9.88 21.19 -24.94
CA ALA A 238 11.26 21.05 -25.42
C ALA A 238 12.26 21.16 -24.26
N ASN A 239 13.38 20.55 -24.49
CA ASN A 239 14.64 20.87 -23.82
C ASN A 239 15.68 21.32 -24.86
N LYS A 240 16.95 21.42 -24.46
CA LYS A 240 17.98 21.89 -25.39
C LYS A 240 18.25 20.91 -26.56
N ASP A 241 17.94 19.60 -26.37
CA ASP A 241 18.32 18.52 -27.27
C ASP A 241 17.11 17.86 -27.99
N ASP A 242 15.92 17.84 -27.34
CA ASP A 242 14.78 17.06 -27.80
C ASP A 242 13.44 17.82 -27.71
N LEU A 243 12.50 17.45 -28.58
CA LEU A 243 11.09 17.75 -28.41
C LEU A 243 10.48 16.81 -27.38
N LEU A 244 9.69 17.36 -26.45
CA LEU A 244 9.05 16.62 -25.39
C LEU A 244 7.55 16.46 -25.65
N TYR A 245 7.01 15.30 -25.29
CA TYR A 245 5.59 15.03 -25.34
C TYR A 245 5.13 14.22 -24.13
N ASN A 246 3.92 14.52 -23.67
CA ASN A 246 3.24 13.80 -22.59
C ASN A 246 1.75 13.79 -22.89
N ASN A 247 1.28 12.74 -23.54
CA ASN A 247 -0.10 12.63 -24.01
C ASN A 247 -0.83 11.50 -23.31
N ARG A 248 -2.12 11.70 -23.03
CA ARG A 248 -3.01 10.68 -22.46
C ARG A 248 -4.40 10.79 -23.08
N LEU A 249 -4.93 9.67 -23.53
CA LEU A 249 -6.34 9.50 -23.87
C LEU A 249 -6.91 8.44 -22.93
N MET A 250 -7.94 8.78 -22.18
CA MET A 250 -8.62 7.86 -21.26
C MET A 250 -10.12 7.94 -21.43
N ALA A 251 -10.76 6.78 -21.50
CA ALA A 251 -12.20 6.63 -21.54
C ALA A 251 -12.64 5.63 -20.47
N MET A 252 -13.70 5.95 -19.74
CA MET A 252 -14.25 5.15 -18.66
C MET A 252 -15.76 5.06 -18.77
N LEU A 253 -16.29 3.86 -18.49
CA LEU A 253 -17.71 3.60 -18.35
C LEU A 253 -17.92 2.78 -17.08
N PHE A 254 -18.67 3.30 -16.12
CA PHE A 254 -18.99 2.60 -14.88
C PHE A 254 -20.49 2.35 -14.78
N GLY A 255 -20.97 1.35 -15.51
CA GLY A 255 -22.34 0.88 -15.46
C GLY A 255 -22.55 -0.19 -14.37
N LYS A 256 -23.82 -0.49 -14.03
CA LYS A 256 -24.18 -1.50 -13.01
C LYS A 256 -23.79 -2.93 -13.38
N LYS A 257 -23.73 -3.26 -14.67
CA LYS A 257 -23.40 -4.61 -15.17
C LYS A 257 -22.11 -4.66 -15.97
N ASN A 258 -21.68 -3.53 -16.51
CA ASN A 258 -20.49 -3.43 -17.33
C ASN A 258 -19.66 -2.25 -16.88
N GLN A 259 -18.39 -2.49 -16.65
CA GLN A 259 -17.40 -1.43 -16.39
C GLN A 259 -16.28 -1.56 -17.42
N ASN A 260 -15.77 -0.43 -17.86
CA ASN A 260 -14.61 -0.36 -18.74
C ASN A 260 -13.73 0.81 -18.36
N LEU A 261 -12.43 0.60 -18.40
CA LEU A 261 -11.40 1.64 -18.35
C LEU A 261 -10.37 1.33 -19.43
N SER A 262 -10.30 2.22 -20.42
CA SER A 262 -9.32 2.13 -21.51
C SER A 262 -8.44 3.37 -21.52
N ILE A 263 -7.13 3.18 -21.69
CA ILE A 263 -6.16 4.26 -21.66
C ILE A 263 -5.09 4.06 -22.74
N TYR A 264 -4.72 5.15 -23.40
CA TYR A 264 -3.52 5.27 -24.19
C TYR A 264 -2.65 6.37 -23.62
N LYS A 265 -1.36 6.12 -23.46
CA LYS A 265 -0.35 7.10 -23.07
C LYS A 265 0.84 7.07 -24.00
N ASN A 266 1.41 8.23 -24.20
CA ASN A 266 2.65 8.41 -24.95
C ASN A 266 3.48 9.47 -24.22
N ASP A 267 4.70 9.11 -23.82
CA ASP A 267 5.54 9.93 -22.96
C ASP A 267 7.03 9.81 -23.28
N ASN A 268 7.75 10.96 -23.28
CA ASN A 268 9.20 11.01 -23.30
C ASN A 268 9.79 11.96 -22.25
N THR A 269 9.04 12.23 -21.16
CA THR A 269 9.43 13.13 -20.09
C THR A 269 10.04 12.40 -18.88
N GLY A 270 10.40 11.12 -19.03
CA GLY A 270 10.98 10.30 -17.96
C GLY A 270 9.94 9.68 -17.02
N TYR A 271 8.65 9.88 -17.28
CA TYR A 271 7.59 9.27 -16.44
C TYR A 271 7.54 7.76 -16.64
N ASP A 272 7.42 7.01 -15.54
CA ASP A 272 7.41 5.55 -15.55
C ASP A 272 6.02 4.98 -15.80
N LEU A 273 5.69 4.78 -17.09
CA LEU A 273 4.42 4.14 -17.48
C LEU A 273 4.37 2.65 -17.16
N PHE A 274 5.53 1.99 -17.01
CA PHE A 274 5.63 0.56 -16.72
C PHE A 274 5.07 0.22 -15.34
N ASN A 275 5.31 1.08 -14.34
CA ASN A 275 4.82 0.87 -12.98
C ASN A 275 3.27 0.89 -12.88
N GLU A 276 2.56 1.49 -13.84
CA GLU A 276 1.10 1.53 -13.81
C GLU A 276 0.44 0.18 -14.15
N ILE A 277 1.15 -0.70 -14.85
CA ILE A 277 0.64 -2.02 -15.28
C ILE A 277 1.17 -3.19 -14.44
N ASN A 278 2.08 -2.94 -13.51
CA ASN A 278 2.59 -3.98 -12.62
C ASN A 278 1.52 -4.41 -11.60
N PRO A 279 1.41 -5.72 -11.33
CA PRO A 279 0.54 -6.22 -10.26
C PRO A 279 1.08 -5.79 -8.90
N ILE A 280 0.20 -5.29 -8.03
CA ILE A 280 0.58 -4.70 -6.73
C ILE A 280 -0.28 -5.15 -5.54
N THR A 281 -1.18 -6.08 -5.70
CA THR A 281 -1.96 -6.61 -4.57
C THR A 281 -1.17 -7.63 -3.76
N LEU A 282 -1.47 -7.74 -2.48
CA LEU A 282 -0.87 -8.75 -1.60
C LEU A 282 -1.14 -10.18 -2.09
N SER A 283 -2.32 -10.42 -2.70
CA SER A 283 -2.68 -11.72 -3.25
C SER A 283 -1.73 -12.18 -4.37
N GLU A 284 -1.16 -11.24 -5.14
CA GLU A 284 -0.15 -11.54 -6.14
C GLU A 284 1.24 -11.73 -5.53
N LEU A 285 1.59 -10.94 -4.53
CA LEU A 285 2.88 -11.04 -3.84
C LEU A 285 3.02 -12.31 -2.98
N THR A 286 1.90 -12.90 -2.54
CA THR A 286 1.87 -14.12 -1.71
C THR A 286 1.54 -15.38 -2.49
N LYS A 287 1.13 -15.27 -3.76
CA LYS A 287 0.95 -16.43 -4.62
C LYS A 287 2.31 -17.07 -4.86
N GLU A 288 2.40 -18.33 -4.55
CA GLU A 288 3.52 -19.15 -4.99
C GLU A 288 3.64 -19.02 -6.51
N ASN A 289 4.84 -18.65 -6.96
CA ASN A 289 5.22 -18.57 -8.36
C ASN A 289 4.59 -17.47 -9.20
N LEU A 290 5.08 -16.33 -8.96
CA LEU A 290 5.15 -15.26 -9.92
C LEU A 290 6.09 -15.63 -11.06
N MET A 291 6.06 -14.87 -12.15
CA MET A 291 7.05 -14.96 -13.21
C MET A 291 8.45 -14.96 -12.61
N GLU A 292 9.20 -16.03 -12.86
CA GLU A 292 10.55 -16.20 -12.33
C GLU A 292 11.48 -15.08 -12.84
N SER A 293 12.48 -14.70 -12.04
CA SER A 293 13.52 -13.78 -12.48
C SER A 293 14.37 -14.40 -13.59
N GLY A 294 14.85 -13.59 -14.52
CA GLY A 294 15.81 -14.04 -15.53
C GLY A 294 17.15 -14.44 -14.90
N LEU A 295 17.92 -15.26 -15.59
CA LEU A 295 19.29 -15.65 -15.22
C LEU A 295 20.30 -14.56 -15.57
N VAL A 296 20.07 -13.88 -16.68
CA VAL A 296 20.91 -12.80 -17.20
C VAL A 296 20.32 -11.45 -16.77
N SER A 297 21.15 -10.56 -16.27
CA SER A 297 20.80 -9.17 -16.02
C SER A 297 20.81 -8.36 -17.32
N SER A 298 19.92 -7.40 -17.44
CA SER A 298 20.07 -6.34 -18.44
C SER A 298 21.38 -5.56 -18.17
N ILE A 299 22.09 -5.17 -19.22
CA ILE A 299 23.32 -4.37 -19.11
C ILE A 299 22.94 -2.92 -18.85
N THR A 300 22.37 -2.68 -17.68
CA THR A 300 21.93 -1.36 -17.22
C THR A 300 22.46 -1.11 -15.81
N ALA A 301 22.73 0.15 -15.47
CA ALA A 301 23.12 0.51 -14.11
C ALA A 301 21.93 0.39 -13.15
N ASN A 302 22.25 0.28 -11.85
CA ASN A 302 21.28 0.38 -10.79
C ASN A 302 20.56 1.75 -10.85
N SER A 303 19.25 1.76 -10.59
CA SER A 303 18.48 2.99 -10.57
C SER A 303 18.88 3.86 -9.37
N PRO A 304 19.10 5.17 -9.56
CA PRO A 304 19.31 6.09 -8.44
C PRO A 304 18.01 6.26 -7.62
N ASP A 305 18.13 6.76 -6.41
CA ASP A 305 17.02 7.00 -5.46
C ASP A 305 16.29 8.34 -5.66
N ILE A 306 16.50 8.96 -6.80
CA ILE A 306 15.77 10.16 -7.25
C ILE A 306 14.62 9.80 -8.21
N ASP A 307 13.70 10.71 -8.42
CA ASP A 307 12.57 10.50 -9.32
C ASP A 307 13.06 10.12 -10.74
N ARG A 308 12.51 9.07 -11.35
CA ARG A 308 12.92 8.55 -12.66
C ARG A 308 12.91 9.63 -13.75
N SER A 309 11.98 10.57 -13.68
CA SER A 309 11.89 11.73 -14.57
C SER A 309 13.12 12.65 -14.54
N ARG A 310 14.05 12.47 -13.60
CA ARG A 310 15.29 13.26 -13.50
C ARG A 310 16.42 12.70 -14.37
N TYR A 311 16.45 11.37 -14.57
CA TYR A 311 17.60 10.70 -15.16
C TYR A 311 17.29 9.80 -16.36
N MET A 312 16.02 9.41 -16.57
CA MET A 312 15.62 8.50 -17.62
C MET A 312 15.22 9.24 -18.89
N PHE A 313 15.89 8.93 -20.01
CA PHE A 313 15.52 9.41 -21.34
C PHE A 313 14.72 8.31 -22.04
N ASN A 314 13.39 8.41 -21.99
CA ASN A 314 12.48 7.39 -22.49
C ASN A 314 11.72 7.84 -23.75
N GLN A 315 11.13 6.87 -24.46
CA GLN A 315 10.11 7.06 -25.48
C GLN A 315 9.09 5.94 -25.29
N SER A 316 8.08 6.20 -24.46
CA SER A 316 7.17 5.16 -23.99
C SER A 316 5.79 5.29 -24.62
N HIS A 317 5.17 4.15 -24.92
CA HIS A 317 3.78 4.01 -25.30
C HIS A 317 3.12 2.94 -24.44
N LEU A 318 1.94 3.25 -23.92
CA LEU A 318 1.12 2.31 -23.15
C LEU A 318 -0.31 2.33 -23.70
N VAL A 319 -0.80 1.16 -24.08
CA VAL A 319 -2.22 0.91 -24.35
C VAL A 319 -2.71 -0.09 -23.31
N ALA A 320 -3.77 0.21 -22.59
CA ALA A 320 -4.39 -0.74 -21.67
C ALA A 320 -5.90 -0.65 -21.75
N THR A 321 -6.58 -1.79 -21.73
CA THR A 321 -8.04 -1.89 -21.63
C THR A 321 -8.40 -2.90 -20.54
N ASN A 322 -9.32 -2.50 -19.67
CA ASN A 322 -9.84 -3.32 -18.59
C ASN A 322 -11.36 -3.33 -18.73
N HIS A 323 -11.93 -4.50 -18.91
CA HIS A 323 -13.36 -4.67 -19.08
C HIS A 323 -13.90 -5.70 -18.07
N LEU A 324 -14.96 -5.34 -17.37
CA LEU A 324 -15.68 -6.21 -16.44
C LEU A 324 -17.13 -6.30 -16.87
N ALA A 325 -17.59 -7.50 -17.17
CA ALA A 325 -18.98 -7.80 -17.47
C ALA A 325 -19.60 -8.68 -16.37
N GLN A 326 -20.73 -8.27 -15.83
CA GLN A 326 -21.58 -9.10 -14.99
C GLN A 326 -22.49 -9.93 -15.89
N LEU A 327 -22.14 -11.22 -16.09
CA LEU A 327 -22.87 -12.14 -16.96
C LEU A 327 -24.21 -12.59 -16.35
N ALA A 328 -24.21 -12.77 -15.03
CA ALA A 328 -25.39 -13.15 -14.24
C ALA A 328 -25.25 -12.58 -12.82
N ASP A 329 -26.23 -12.82 -11.95
CA ASP A 329 -26.11 -12.44 -10.54
C ASP A 329 -24.86 -13.09 -9.94
N LYS A 330 -23.96 -12.22 -9.36
CA LYS A 330 -22.68 -12.62 -8.75
C LYS A 330 -21.77 -13.47 -9.65
N THR A 331 -21.90 -13.31 -10.96
CA THR A 331 -21.07 -13.96 -11.96
C THR A 331 -20.44 -12.89 -12.83
N THR A 332 -19.13 -12.80 -12.82
CA THR A 332 -18.39 -11.78 -13.57
C THR A 332 -17.34 -12.40 -14.48
N LEU A 333 -17.11 -11.75 -15.61
CA LEU A 333 -15.99 -11.99 -16.50
C LEU A 333 -15.20 -10.70 -16.62
N ARG A 334 -13.93 -10.75 -16.27
CA ARG A 334 -12.99 -9.64 -16.39
C ARG A 334 -11.94 -9.98 -17.45
N THR A 335 -11.70 -9.03 -18.35
CA THR A 335 -10.64 -9.10 -19.34
C THR A 335 -9.76 -7.89 -19.21
N GLN A 336 -8.45 -8.09 -19.11
CA GLN A 336 -7.46 -7.04 -19.03
C GLN A 336 -6.37 -7.32 -20.06
N ILE A 337 -6.10 -6.34 -20.91
CA ILE A 337 -5.04 -6.43 -21.92
C ILE A 337 -4.25 -5.12 -21.84
N SER A 338 -2.93 -5.23 -21.81
CA SER A 338 -2.04 -4.08 -21.90
C SER A 338 -0.84 -4.39 -22.80
N TYR A 339 -0.46 -3.40 -23.58
CA TYR A 339 0.76 -3.42 -24.37
C TYR A 339 1.58 -2.19 -24.03
N PHE A 340 2.83 -2.43 -23.68
CA PHE A 340 3.82 -1.42 -23.35
C PHE A 340 5.01 -1.53 -24.30
N ASN A 341 5.40 -0.41 -24.87
CA ASN A 341 6.61 -0.26 -25.67
C ASN A 341 7.42 0.89 -25.09
N ASP A 342 8.72 0.68 -24.90
CA ASP A 342 9.64 1.72 -24.43
C ASP A 342 10.99 1.63 -25.13
N ILE A 343 11.58 2.80 -25.35
CA ILE A 343 12.98 2.94 -25.72
C ILE A 343 13.60 3.87 -24.70
N SER A 344 14.42 3.34 -23.80
CA SER A 344 15.08 4.12 -22.75
C SER A 344 16.59 4.19 -22.96
N LYS A 345 17.18 5.30 -22.56
CA LYS A 345 18.62 5.56 -22.64
C LYS A 345 19.11 6.17 -21.35
N GLN A 346 20.32 5.86 -20.98
CA GLN A 346 21.00 6.49 -19.85
C GLN A 346 22.51 6.44 -20.02
N SER A 347 23.21 7.44 -19.48
CA SER A 347 24.67 7.45 -19.33
C SER A 347 25.04 7.54 -17.86
N ASN A 348 26.02 6.75 -17.45
CA ASN A 348 26.56 6.75 -16.11
C ASN A 348 28.04 6.41 -16.09
N VAL A 349 28.70 6.78 -15.00
CA VAL A 349 30.06 6.34 -14.63
C VAL A 349 29.94 5.59 -13.30
N ILE A 350 30.65 4.48 -13.19
CA ILE A 350 30.71 3.62 -11.99
C ILE A 350 32.18 3.45 -11.61
N GLU A 351 32.48 3.72 -10.34
CA GLU A 351 33.75 3.38 -9.71
C GLU A 351 33.48 2.30 -8.68
N THR A 352 34.07 1.11 -8.88
CA THR A 352 33.86 -0.06 -8.00
C THR A 352 35.12 -0.29 -7.16
N GLU A 353 34.98 -0.30 -5.85
CA GLU A 353 35.98 -0.72 -4.87
C GLU A 353 35.58 -2.11 -4.35
N TYR A 354 36.48 -3.08 -4.46
CA TYR A 354 36.22 -4.43 -3.95
C TYR A 354 36.56 -4.55 -2.46
N LEU A 355 35.73 -5.29 -1.71
CA LEU A 355 35.80 -5.43 -0.25
C LEU A 355 36.15 -6.85 0.19
N PHE A 356 36.82 -7.66 -0.65
CA PHE A 356 37.25 -9.02 -0.31
C PHE A 356 38.75 -9.21 -0.52
N SER A 357 39.34 -10.19 0.18
CA SER A 357 40.79 -10.32 0.34
C SER A 357 41.62 -10.33 -0.94
N ASP A 358 41.14 -11.03 -1.98
CA ASP A 358 41.88 -11.20 -3.23
C ASP A 358 41.84 -9.98 -4.16
N ALA A 359 41.05 -8.96 -3.80
CA ALA A 359 40.83 -7.77 -4.62
C ALA A 359 40.89 -6.46 -3.83
N LEU A 360 41.38 -6.50 -2.59
CA LEU A 360 41.60 -5.28 -1.78
C LEU A 360 42.50 -4.29 -2.54
N ASP A 361 42.14 -3.01 -2.50
CA ASP A 361 42.81 -1.93 -3.20
C ASP A 361 42.69 -1.91 -4.73
N LYS A 362 41.87 -2.84 -5.33
CA LYS A 362 41.57 -2.77 -6.75
C LYS A 362 40.36 -1.88 -6.99
N MET A 363 40.54 -0.90 -7.89
CA MET A 363 39.48 -0.01 -8.37
C MET A 363 39.16 -0.33 -9.81
N LEU A 364 37.88 -0.38 -10.13
CA LEU A 364 37.36 -0.57 -11.47
C LEU A 364 36.62 0.69 -11.92
N TYR A 365 36.94 1.20 -13.10
CA TYR A 365 36.29 2.35 -13.71
C TYR A 365 35.49 1.95 -14.92
N GLU A 366 34.21 2.26 -14.90
CA GLU A 366 33.27 1.89 -15.95
C GLU A 366 32.44 3.10 -16.38
N SER A 367 32.45 3.42 -17.67
CA SER A 367 31.59 4.46 -18.27
C SER A 367 30.64 3.82 -19.25
N ASN A 368 29.35 4.02 -19.07
CA ASN A 368 28.30 3.35 -19.83
C ASN A 368 27.38 4.34 -20.53
N LEU A 369 27.08 4.03 -21.78
CA LEU A 369 25.98 4.60 -22.54
C LEU A 369 25.12 3.47 -23.06
N TRP A 370 24.02 3.20 -22.38
CA TRP A 370 23.14 2.11 -22.77
C TRP A 370 21.79 2.58 -23.34
N LYS A 371 21.23 1.72 -24.19
CA LYS A 371 19.92 1.88 -24.83
C LYS A 371 19.16 0.56 -24.69
N GLU A 372 18.04 0.58 -23.97
CA GLU A 372 17.12 -0.54 -23.84
C GLU A 372 15.87 -0.32 -24.68
N LYS A 373 15.45 -1.37 -25.40
CA LYS A 373 14.14 -1.46 -26.06
C LYS A 373 13.36 -2.55 -25.35
N ARG A 374 12.16 -2.21 -24.91
CA ARG A 374 11.26 -3.16 -24.24
C ARG A 374 9.90 -3.17 -24.92
N ASN A 375 9.39 -4.37 -25.15
CA ASN A 375 8.01 -4.61 -25.55
C ASN A 375 7.41 -5.60 -24.55
N ARG A 376 6.27 -5.25 -23.98
CA ARG A 376 5.58 -6.14 -23.05
C ARG A 376 4.11 -6.22 -23.41
N LEU A 377 3.60 -7.44 -23.49
CA LEU A 377 2.20 -7.77 -23.62
C LEU A 377 1.74 -8.50 -22.36
N ASP A 378 0.72 -7.99 -21.69
CA ASP A 378 0.05 -8.67 -20.61
C ASP A 378 -1.41 -8.90 -20.98
N ALA A 379 -1.90 -10.11 -20.74
CA ALA A 379 -3.30 -10.47 -20.90
C ALA A 379 -3.77 -11.24 -19.66
N ASN A 380 -4.94 -10.88 -19.13
CA ASN A 380 -5.56 -11.57 -18.01
C ASN A 380 -7.05 -11.76 -18.29
N LEU A 381 -7.51 -13.00 -18.15
CA LEU A 381 -8.91 -13.39 -18.23
C LEU A 381 -9.30 -14.00 -16.89
N ASN A 382 -10.27 -13.40 -16.20
CA ASN A 382 -10.71 -13.82 -14.90
C ASN A 382 -12.23 -14.06 -14.93
N PHE A 383 -12.65 -15.31 -14.71
CA PHE A 383 -14.03 -15.70 -14.48
C PHE A 383 -14.26 -15.90 -12.98
N GLU A 384 -15.27 -15.26 -12.43
CA GLU A 384 -15.63 -15.40 -11.02
C GLU A 384 -17.15 -15.61 -10.85
N LEU A 385 -17.52 -16.70 -10.20
CA LEU A 385 -18.83 -16.98 -9.67
C LEU A 385 -18.74 -16.94 -8.14
N ASN A 386 -19.33 -15.93 -7.49
CA ASN A 386 -19.16 -15.68 -6.06
C ASN A 386 -20.52 -15.70 -5.35
N ARG A 387 -21.07 -16.89 -5.17
CA ARG A 387 -22.36 -17.12 -4.52
C ARG A 387 -22.20 -17.80 -3.15
N PRO A 388 -23.16 -17.67 -2.23
CA PRO A 388 -23.11 -18.33 -0.92
C PRO A 388 -23.03 -19.86 -0.99
N ASN A 389 -23.55 -20.45 -2.06
CA ASN A 389 -23.63 -21.91 -2.27
C ASN A 389 -22.63 -22.46 -3.29
N LEU A 390 -21.85 -21.60 -3.94
CA LEU A 390 -20.81 -22.01 -4.88
C LEU A 390 -19.88 -20.84 -5.16
N TYR A 391 -18.59 -21.07 -4.95
CA TYR A 391 -17.55 -20.18 -5.41
C TYR A 391 -16.69 -20.87 -6.46
N VAL A 392 -16.52 -20.24 -7.60
CA VAL A 392 -15.59 -20.67 -8.66
C VAL A 392 -14.85 -19.44 -9.16
N LYS A 393 -13.55 -19.47 -9.11
CA LYS A 393 -12.68 -18.48 -9.75
C LYS A 393 -11.67 -19.19 -10.65
N ASN A 394 -11.60 -18.78 -11.90
CA ASN A 394 -10.52 -19.17 -12.80
C ASN A 394 -9.83 -17.92 -13.34
N GLU A 395 -8.53 -17.85 -13.22
CA GLU A 395 -7.70 -16.75 -13.67
C GLU A 395 -6.60 -17.27 -14.58
N LEU A 396 -6.69 -16.93 -15.87
CA LEU A 396 -5.69 -17.19 -16.88
C LEU A 396 -4.91 -15.91 -17.17
N LYS A 397 -3.58 -15.94 -17.00
CA LYS A 397 -2.68 -14.80 -17.19
C LYS A 397 -1.54 -15.16 -18.14
N GLY A 398 -1.25 -14.28 -19.07
CA GLY A 398 -0.08 -14.33 -19.94
C GLY A 398 0.73 -13.04 -19.84
N THR A 399 2.04 -13.15 -19.70
CA THR A 399 2.99 -12.03 -19.73
C THR A 399 4.13 -12.38 -20.68
N PHE A 400 4.36 -11.53 -21.69
CA PHE A 400 5.42 -11.67 -22.66
C PHE A 400 6.26 -10.40 -22.64
N ASP A 401 7.51 -10.50 -22.18
CA ASP A 401 8.42 -9.35 -22.00
C ASP A 401 9.67 -9.57 -22.87
N TRP A 402 9.77 -8.82 -23.95
CA TRP A 402 10.89 -8.82 -24.89
C TRP A 402 11.75 -7.59 -24.63
N VAL A 403 12.98 -7.84 -24.22
CA VAL A 403 13.95 -6.79 -23.84
C VAL A 403 15.22 -6.95 -24.64
N SER A 404 15.71 -5.87 -25.20
CA SER A 404 16.98 -5.81 -25.92
C SER A 404 17.77 -4.60 -25.45
N THR A 405 18.95 -4.83 -24.88
CA THR A 405 19.83 -3.77 -24.39
C THR A 405 21.14 -3.77 -25.19
N ASN A 406 21.54 -2.59 -25.62
CA ASN A 406 22.86 -2.33 -26.18
C ASN A 406 23.58 -1.33 -25.29
N SER A 407 24.83 -1.58 -24.95
CA SER A 407 25.66 -0.68 -24.18
C SER A 407 27.02 -0.46 -24.86
N GLN A 408 27.39 0.80 -24.99
CA GLN A 408 28.77 1.20 -25.22
C GLN A 408 29.41 1.41 -23.85
N THR A 409 30.33 0.53 -23.49
CA THR A 409 30.95 0.49 -22.16
C THR A 409 32.46 0.69 -22.32
N VAL A 410 33.02 1.64 -21.61
CA VAL A 410 34.47 1.80 -21.47
C VAL A 410 34.87 1.26 -20.11
N LEU A 411 35.57 0.14 -20.06
CA LEU A 411 36.04 -0.51 -18.83
C LEU A 411 37.55 -0.35 -18.72
N ASN A 412 38.04 0.35 -17.69
CA ASN A 412 39.46 0.64 -17.48
C ASN A 412 40.17 1.15 -18.75
N GLY A 413 39.48 1.96 -19.58
CA GLY A 413 40.00 2.51 -20.83
C GLY A 413 39.81 1.61 -22.07
N ASN A 414 39.24 0.41 -21.93
CA ASN A 414 38.96 -0.51 -23.05
C ASN A 414 37.51 -0.39 -23.49
N ASP A 415 37.29 -0.11 -24.79
CA ASP A 415 35.96 -0.01 -25.38
C ASP A 415 35.33 -1.39 -25.59
N GLN A 416 34.09 -1.54 -25.13
CA GLN A 416 33.28 -2.74 -25.27
C GLN A 416 31.91 -2.38 -25.85
N ASN A 417 31.45 -3.11 -26.86
CA ASN A 417 30.06 -3.04 -27.33
C ASN A 417 29.30 -4.25 -26.81
N LEU A 418 28.46 -4.06 -25.83
CA LEU A 418 27.78 -5.14 -25.15
C LEU A 418 26.32 -5.21 -25.57
N TYR A 419 25.79 -6.43 -25.58
CA TYR A 419 24.42 -6.74 -25.97
C TYR A 419 23.80 -7.73 -25.00
N SER A 420 22.51 -7.54 -24.62
CA SER A 420 21.76 -8.52 -23.85
C SER A 420 20.30 -8.62 -24.26
N LEU A 421 19.76 -9.83 -24.22
CA LEU A 421 18.35 -10.16 -24.46
C LEU A 421 17.80 -10.93 -23.23
N PRO A 422 17.42 -10.28 -22.15
CA PRO A 422 16.82 -10.97 -20.99
C PRO A 422 15.32 -11.22 -21.19
N ASN A 423 14.93 -11.89 -22.26
CA ASN A 423 13.53 -12.14 -22.61
C ASN A 423 12.87 -13.10 -21.64
N ARG A 424 11.57 -12.90 -21.38
CA ARG A 424 10.78 -13.71 -20.47
C ARG A 424 9.36 -13.89 -20.98
N GLN A 425 8.85 -15.10 -20.87
CA GLN A 425 7.46 -15.46 -21.18
C GLN A 425 6.88 -16.23 -20.00
N PHE A 426 5.67 -15.88 -19.60
CA PHE A 426 5.00 -16.44 -18.46
C PHE A 426 3.53 -16.67 -18.77
N ILE A 427 3.04 -17.88 -18.45
CA ILE A 427 1.63 -18.23 -18.51
C ILE A 427 1.25 -18.87 -17.20
N SER A 428 0.15 -18.42 -16.61
CA SER A 428 -0.37 -18.90 -15.34
C SER A 428 -1.87 -19.18 -15.46
N ASP A 429 -2.31 -20.31 -14.92
CA ASP A 429 -3.71 -20.67 -14.73
C ASP A 429 -3.95 -20.98 -13.24
N VAL A 430 -4.91 -20.30 -12.63
CA VAL A 430 -5.29 -20.49 -11.24
C VAL A 430 -6.78 -20.78 -11.18
N LEU A 431 -7.14 -21.97 -10.72
CA LEU A 431 -8.51 -22.41 -10.47
C LEU A 431 -8.75 -22.52 -8.96
N ASP A 432 -9.78 -21.87 -8.46
CA ASP A 432 -10.23 -21.96 -7.07
C ASP A 432 -11.72 -22.28 -7.00
N ILE A 433 -12.07 -23.44 -6.47
CA ILE A 433 -13.45 -23.92 -6.32
C ILE A 433 -13.72 -24.16 -4.84
N LYS A 434 -14.86 -23.63 -4.35
CA LYS A 434 -15.35 -23.90 -2.99
C LYS A 434 -16.80 -24.35 -3.03
N LEU A 435 -17.02 -25.55 -2.49
CA LEU A 435 -18.33 -26.24 -2.50
C LEU A 435 -18.80 -26.42 -1.05
N PRO A 436 -19.83 -25.72 -0.59
CA PRO A 436 -20.40 -25.95 0.73
C PRO A 436 -21.17 -27.29 0.74
N ILE A 437 -20.95 -28.08 1.77
CA ILE A 437 -21.71 -29.30 2.08
C ILE A 437 -22.80 -28.98 3.10
N SER A 438 -22.48 -28.09 4.03
CA SER A 438 -23.39 -27.55 5.03
C SER A 438 -22.90 -26.17 5.50
N ASN A 439 -23.63 -25.52 6.41
CA ASN A 439 -23.24 -24.21 6.93
C ASN A 439 -21.79 -24.17 7.48
N ASP A 440 -21.33 -25.27 8.08
CA ASP A 440 -20.02 -25.36 8.75
C ASP A 440 -19.02 -26.28 8.03
N ARG A 441 -19.38 -26.78 6.84
CA ARG A 441 -18.55 -27.74 6.08
C ARG A 441 -18.47 -27.34 4.62
N TYR A 442 -17.25 -27.30 4.10
CA TYR A 442 -17.03 -27.09 2.66
C TYR A 442 -15.77 -27.81 2.18
N ILE A 443 -15.79 -28.17 0.90
CA ILE A 443 -14.60 -28.62 0.16
C ILE A 443 -14.05 -27.44 -0.63
N SER A 444 -12.73 -27.30 -0.64
CA SER A 444 -12.02 -26.34 -1.51
C SER A 444 -11.02 -27.10 -2.36
N ILE A 445 -10.97 -26.78 -3.65
CA ILE A 445 -9.97 -27.27 -4.60
C ILE A 445 -9.30 -26.04 -5.18
N VAL A 446 -7.97 -25.96 -5.00
CA VAL A 446 -7.15 -24.89 -5.58
C VAL A 446 -6.09 -25.55 -6.44
N SER A 447 -5.99 -25.14 -7.71
CA SER A 447 -4.97 -25.59 -8.63
C SER A 447 -4.27 -24.38 -9.24
N THR A 448 -2.94 -24.35 -9.15
CA THR A 448 -2.08 -23.31 -9.73
C THR A 448 -1.12 -23.98 -10.70
N ASN A 449 -1.10 -23.51 -11.95
CA ASN A 449 -0.23 -24.02 -12.99
C ASN A 449 0.50 -22.86 -13.63
N ASN A 450 1.84 -22.88 -13.63
CA ASN A 450 2.67 -21.81 -14.16
C ASN A 450 3.69 -22.38 -15.13
N TYR A 451 3.84 -21.73 -16.27
CA TYR A 451 4.89 -22.02 -17.25
C TYR A 451 5.74 -20.77 -17.47
N ASN A 452 7.04 -20.90 -17.29
CA ASN A 452 8.03 -19.87 -17.59
C ASN A 452 8.94 -20.34 -18.72
N TYR A 453 9.28 -19.43 -19.63
CA TYR A 453 10.27 -19.66 -20.68
C TYR A 453 11.13 -18.41 -20.86
N HIS A 454 12.45 -18.57 -20.69
CA HIS A 454 13.42 -17.48 -20.71
C HIS A 454 14.50 -17.76 -21.76
N PRO A 455 14.28 -17.40 -23.03
CA PRO A 455 15.34 -17.39 -24.05
C PRO A 455 16.17 -16.13 -23.87
N GLN A 456 17.44 -16.29 -23.46
CA GLN A 456 18.30 -15.17 -23.07
C GLN A 456 19.63 -15.21 -23.80
N GLU A 457 20.16 -14.03 -24.14
CA GLU A 457 21.49 -13.87 -24.71
C GLU A 457 22.26 -12.78 -23.96
N LEU A 458 23.58 -12.93 -23.87
CA LEU A 458 24.48 -11.98 -23.22
C LEU A 458 25.84 -11.96 -23.90
N SER A 459 26.30 -10.79 -24.34
CA SER A 459 27.71 -10.58 -24.73
C SER A 459 28.59 -10.63 -23.50
N LEU A 460 29.71 -11.30 -23.61
CA LEU A 460 30.71 -11.44 -22.56
C LEU A 460 31.86 -10.47 -22.76
N TYR A 461 32.58 -10.18 -21.68
CA TYR A 461 33.81 -9.37 -21.75
C TYR A 461 34.86 -9.93 -22.70
N SER A 462 34.93 -11.27 -22.87
CA SER A 462 35.80 -11.97 -23.82
C SER A 462 35.46 -11.71 -25.29
N GLY A 463 34.31 -11.06 -25.58
CA GLY A 463 33.77 -10.90 -26.94
C GLY A 463 32.91 -12.05 -27.44
N GLU A 464 32.80 -13.12 -26.65
CA GLU A 464 31.91 -14.24 -26.95
C GLU A 464 30.45 -13.93 -26.59
N MET A 465 29.53 -14.81 -27.03
CA MET A 465 28.09 -14.72 -26.70
C MET A 465 27.67 -15.94 -25.87
N GLN A 466 27.08 -15.69 -24.73
CA GLN A 466 26.34 -16.71 -23.98
C GLN A 466 24.89 -16.73 -24.44
N ARG A 467 24.35 -17.93 -24.74
CA ARG A 467 22.94 -18.18 -24.99
C ARG A 467 22.41 -19.13 -23.96
N LEU A 468 21.27 -18.78 -23.39
CA LEU A 468 20.58 -19.53 -22.33
C LEU A 468 19.15 -19.81 -22.75
N ASP A 469 18.74 -21.06 -22.64
CA ASP A 469 17.35 -21.47 -22.75
C ASP A 469 16.92 -22.11 -21.43
N TYR A 470 16.07 -21.39 -20.68
CA TYR A 470 15.51 -21.88 -19.44
C TYR A 470 14.00 -22.03 -19.57
N SER A 471 13.48 -23.17 -19.13
CA SER A 471 12.05 -23.38 -19.04
C SER A 471 11.70 -24.01 -17.69
N SER A 472 10.56 -23.61 -17.11
CA SER A 472 10.02 -24.24 -15.91
C SER A 472 8.51 -24.41 -16.02
N PHE A 473 8.02 -25.55 -15.54
CA PHE A 473 6.61 -25.82 -15.31
C PHE A 473 6.40 -26.13 -13.85
N TYR A 474 5.57 -25.35 -13.21
CA TYR A 474 5.16 -25.53 -11.82
C TYR A 474 3.67 -25.86 -11.77
N THR A 475 3.30 -26.83 -10.96
CA THR A 475 1.91 -27.17 -10.67
C THR A 475 1.74 -27.40 -9.16
N ASN A 476 0.65 -26.90 -8.61
CA ASN A 476 0.28 -27.16 -7.21
C ASN A 476 -1.25 -27.31 -7.13
N THR A 477 -1.72 -28.49 -6.82
CA THR A 477 -3.14 -28.78 -6.66
C THR A 477 -3.41 -29.27 -5.25
N THR A 478 -4.28 -28.55 -4.55
CA THR A 478 -4.68 -28.83 -3.17
C THR A 478 -6.17 -29.08 -3.11
N ALA A 479 -6.57 -30.20 -2.53
CA ALA A 479 -7.94 -30.44 -2.09
C ALA A 479 -8.01 -30.33 -0.57
N SER A 480 -8.93 -29.54 -0.06
CA SER A 480 -9.12 -29.37 1.39
C SER A 480 -10.57 -29.54 1.81
N PHE A 481 -10.74 -30.07 2.99
CA PHE A 481 -12.02 -30.26 3.65
C PHE A 481 -12.03 -29.54 4.99
N ARG A 482 -12.92 -28.54 5.11
CA ARG A 482 -13.12 -27.80 6.35
C ARG A 482 -14.42 -28.23 7.01
N HIS A 483 -14.33 -28.46 8.33
CA HIS A 483 -15.48 -28.77 9.16
C HIS A 483 -15.34 -28.20 10.56
N ARG A 484 -16.45 -28.08 11.26
CA ARG A 484 -16.48 -27.64 12.65
C ARG A 484 -16.11 -28.80 13.58
N LEU A 485 -15.14 -28.55 14.46
CA LEU A 485 -14.74 -29.46 15.52
C LEU A 485 -14.91 -28.75 16.87
N TRP A 486 -16.04 -29.00 17.52
CA TRP A 486 -16.44 -28.35 18.77
C TRP A 486 -16.53 -26.83 18.63
N ARG A 487 -15.60 -26.05 19.24
CA ARG A 487 -15.55 -24.58 19.14
C ARG A 487 -14.52 -24.09 18.12
N MET A 488 -13.87 -24.99 17.42
CA MET A 488 -12.86 -24.71 16.40
C MET A 488 -13.32 -25.17 15.04
N TYR A 489 -12.64 -24.73 14.00
CA TYR A 489 -12.73 -25.30 12.67
C TYR A 489 -11.45 -26.09 12.39
N ALA A 490 -11.61 -27.29 11.87
CA ALA A 490 -10.51 -28.09 11.36
C ALA A 490 -10.52 -28.04 9.84
N ASN A 491 -9.36 -27.89 9.23
CA ASN A 491 -9.14 -27.89 7.78
C ASN A 491 -8.09 -28.95 7.45
N HIS A 492 -8.52 -30.03 6.80
CA HIS A 492 -7.63 -31.11 6.36
C HIS A 492 -7.34 -30.92 4.88
N GLN A 493 -6.11 -31.09 4.47
CA GLN A 493 -5.68 -30.90 3.09
C GLN A 493 -4.79 -32.05 2.62
N ILE A 494 -4.96 -32.37 1.35
CA ILE A 494 -4.07 -33.24 0.59
C ILE A 494 -3.74 -32.54 -0.72
N GLY A 495 -2.52 -32.65 -1.15
CA GLY A 495 -2.13 -31.99 -2.38
C GLY A 495 -0.88 -32.58 -2.99
N PHE A 496 -0.60 -32.05 -4.16
CA PHE A 496 0.58 -32.40 -4.94
C PHE A 496 1.16 -31.13 -5.54
N GLN A 497 2.46 -30.93 -5.37
CA GLN A 497 3.26 -29.91 -6.02
C GLN A 497 4.29 -30.56 -6.92
N GLY A 498 4.38 -30.10 -8.16
CA GLY A 498 5.37 -30.50 -9.13
C GLY A 498 6.16 -29.31 -9.64
N MET A 499 7.46 -29.47 -9.88
CA MET A 499 8.31 -28.48 -10.52
C MET A 499 9.24 -29.19 -11.53
N PHE A 500 9.22 -28.75 -12.76
CA PHE A 500 9.96 -29.35 -13.87
C PHE A 500 10.74 -28.25 -14.55
N GLN A 501 12.06 -28.30 -14.47
CA GLN A 501 12.95 -27.25 -14.96
C GLN A 501 13.99 -27.83 -15.92
N ASN A 502 14.26 -27.06 -16.99
CA ASN A 502 15.34 -27.36 -17.93
C ASN A 502 16.16 -26.09 -18.12
N LEU A 503 17.46 -26.22 -18.11
CA LEU A 503 18.39 -25.15 -18.43
C LEU A 503 19.47 -25.66 -19.38
N SER A 504 19.65 -24.97 -20.49
CA SER A 504 20.79 -25.18 -21.39
C SER A 504 21.59 -23.90 -21.56
N SER A 505 22.91 -23.99 -21.50
CA SER A 505 23.86 -22.90 -21.70
C SER A 505 24.85 -23.22 -22.80
N THR A 506 25.12 -22.25 -23.68
CA THR A 506 26.14 -22.30 -24.71
C THR A 506 26.97 -21.02 -24.66
N ILE A 507 28.30 -21.12 -24.70
CA ILE A 507 29.22 -19.99 -24.72
C ILE A 507 30.07 -20.09 -26.02
N GLY A 508 30.06 -19.01 -26.81
CA GLY A 508 30.74 -18.97 -28.11
C GLY A 508 30.17 -19.97 -29.11
N ASP A 509 31.02 -20.47 -30.00
CA ASP A 509 30.69 -21.47 -31.02
C ASP A 509 31.00 -22.92 -30.58
N VAL A 510 31.11 -23.10 -29.25
CA VAL A 510 31.45 -24.40 -28.66
C VAL A 510 30.32 -25.40 -28.89
N THR A 511 30.64 -26.58 -29.44
CA THR A 511 29.68 -27.67 -29.72
C THR A 511 29.16 -28.39 -28.45
N SER A 512 29.73 -28.10 -27.27
CA SER A 512 29.29 -28.68 -26.02
C SER A 512 28.22 -27.81 -25.34
N ILE A 513 26.98 -28.22 -25.47
CA ILE A 513 25.84 -27.62 -24.76
C ILE A 513 25.77 -28.24 -23.34
N SER A 514 25.95 -27.43 -22.30
CA SER A 514 25.63 -27.90 -20.95
C SER A 514 24.12 -27.87 -20.80
N LYS A 515 23.51 -29.05 -20.65
CA LYS A 515 22.07 -29.19 -20.47
C LYS A 515 21.77 -29.93 -19.19
N GLN A 516 20.96 -29.35 -18.35
CA GLN A 516 20.53 -29.94 -17.09
C GLN A 516 19.01 -29.90 -16.97
N ARG A 517 18.47 -30.93 -16.32
CA ARG A 517 17.06 -31.11 -16.02
C ARG A 517 16.89 -31.36 -14.52
N TYR A 518 15.97 -30.63 -13.91
CA TYR A 518 15.63 -30.77 -12.50
C TYR A 518 14.13 -30.98 -12.35
N GLU A 519 13.76 -32.06 -11.71
CA GLU A 519 12.38 -32.40 -11.44
C GLU A 519 12.17 -32.55 -9.93
N ARG A 520 11.05 -32.04 -9.45
CA ARG A 520 10.63 -32.17 -8.07
C ARG A 520 9.18 -32.56 -7.98
N TYR A 521 8.94 -33.61 -7.23
CA TYR A 521 7.64 -34.18 -6.94
C TYR A 521 7.40 -34.07 -5.43
N MET A 522 6.33 -33.41 -5.01
CA MET A 522 6.03 -33.13 -3.61
C MET A 522 4.55 -33.38 -3.30
N PRO A 523 4.15 -34.67 -3.08
CA PRO A 523 2.88 -34.91 -2.42
C PRO A 523 2.94 -34.45 -0.96
N TYR A 524 1.82 -33.99 -0.44
CA TYR A 524 1.73 -33.52 0.94
C TYR A 524 0.34 -33.75 1.54
N ILE A 525 0.33 -33.84 2.87
CA ILE A 525 -0.85 -33.85 3.69
C ILE A 525 -0.73 -32.76 4.76
N GLY A 526 -1.83 -32.19 5.17
CA GLY A 526 -1.80 -31.17 6.21
C GLY A 526 -3.11 -31.08 6.97
N THR A 527 -3.02 -30.46 8.13
CA THR A 527 -4.17 -30.14 8.96
C THR A 527 -3.99 -28.80 9.62
N GLY A 528 -5.06 -28.03 9.66
CA GLY A 528 -5.12 -26.73 10.34
C GLY A 528 -6.25 -26.70 11.34
N LEU A 529 -6.05 -25.99 12.45
CA LEU A 529 -7.05 -25.71 13.46
C LEU A 529 -7.24 -24.19 13.56
N GLN A 530 -8.48 -23.76 13.52
CA GLN A 530 -8.83 -22.34 13.66
C GLN A 530 -9.82 -22.16 14.80
N PHE A 531 -9.50 -21.26 15.72
CA PHE A 531 -10.40 -20.79 16.77
C PHE A 531 -10.64 -19.29 16.56
N ASP A 532 -11.89 -18.88 16.61
CA ASP A 532 -12.29 -17.51 16.41
C ASP A 532 -13.39 -17.08 17.37
N ASN A 533 -13.15 -15.96 18.06
CA ASN A 533 -14.16 -15.23 18.81
C ASN A 533 -13.91 -13.72 18.69
N ARG A 534 -14.71 -12.89 19.34
CA ARG A 534 -14.58 -11.42 19.25
C ARG A 534 -13.24 -10.88 19.74
N THR A 535 -12.59 -11.57 20.67
CA THR A 535 -11.39 -11.11 21.35
C THR A 535 -10.13 -11.79 20.84
N ILE A 536 -10.21 -13.08 20.50
CA ILE A 536 -9.06 -13.92 20.13
C ILE A 536 -9.35 -14.62 18.81
N HIS A 537 -8.39 -14.56 17.93
CA HIS A 537 -8.32 -15.39 16.73
C HIS A 537 -7.00 -16.19 16.76
N MET A 538 -7.07 -17.49 16.52
CA MET A 538 -5.91 -18.40 16.49
C MET A 538 -6.02 -19.33 15.30
N GLU A 539 -4.92 -19.56 14.61
CA GLU A 539 -4.76 -20.55 13.56
C GLU A 539 -3.46 -21.34 13.80
N ALA A 540 -3.53 -22.63 13.68
CA ALA A 540 -2.35 -23.51 13.73
C ALA A 540 -2.44 -24.50 12.57
N ASP A 541 -1.47 -24.45 11.67
CA ASP A 541 -1.40 -25.30 10.48
C ASP A 541 -0.10 -26.12 10.53
N ILE A 542 -0.20 -27.39 10.21
CA ILE A 542 0.94 -28.29 10.01
C ILE A 542 0.75 -28.98 8.67
N LYS A 543 1.80 -28.98 7.85
CA LYS A 543 1.86 -29.67 6.58
C LYS A 543 3.12 -30.55 6.53
N LEU A 544 2.97 -31.80 6.14
CA LEU A 544 4.06 -32.75 5.95
C LEU A 544 4.23 -32.97 4.46
N ASN A 545 5.37 -32.60 3.95
CA ASN A 545 5.75 -32.73 2.56
C ASN A 545 6.71 -33.90 2.38
N LEU A 546 6.55 -34.65 1.31
CA LEU A 546 7.53 -35.66 0.88
C LEU A 546 8.19 -35.14 -0.39
N TYR A 547 9.41 -34.62 -0.27
CA TYR A 547 10.20 -34.19 -1.42
C TYR A 547 10.86 -35.41 -2.09
N ASN A 548 10.63 -35.55 -3.37
CA ASN A 548 11.41 -36.40 -4.25
C ASN A 548 11.93 -35.55 -5.39
N TRP A 549 13.25 -35.40 -5.49
CA TRP A 549 13.86 -34.62 -6.57
C TRP A 549 14.83 -35.46 -7.39
N LEU A 550 14.93 -35.12 -8.67
CA LEU A 550 15.80 -35.73 -9.65
C LEU A 550 16.56 -34.64 -10.39
N LEU A 551 17.88 -34.69 -10.37
CA LEU A 551 18.77 -33.84 -11.13
C LEU A 551 19.52 -34.67 -12.17
N GLU A 552 19.34 -34.37 -13.43
CA GLU A 552 19.99 -35.04 -14.57
C GLU A 552 20.96 -34.07 -15.25
N GLU A 553 22.19 -34.50 -15.42
CA GLU A 553 23.25 -33.80 -16.09
C GLU A 553 24.09 -34.78 -16.90
N ALA A 554 24.04 -34.67 -18.22
CA ALA A 554 24.70 -35.63 -19.15
C ALA A 554 24.47 -37.10 -18.69
N ASP A 555 25.50 -37.80 -18.18
CA ASP A 555 25.44 -39.18 -17.67
C ASP A 555 25.28 -39.27 -16.16
N ILE A 556 25.12 -38.14 -15.45
CA ILE A 556 24.98 -38.07 -14.00
C ILE A 556 23.52 -37.95 -13.61
N HIS A 557 23.04 -38.92 -12.82
CA HIS A 557 21.69 -38.89 -12.26
C HIS A 557 21.80 -38.86 -10.73
N ARG A 558 21.29 -37.79 -10.14
CA ARG A 558 21.21 -37.65 -8.68
C ARG A 558 19.74 -37.56 -8.29
N ASN A 559 19.36 -38.29 -7.26
CA ASN A 559 18.01 -38.21 -6.67
C ASN A 559 18.08 -38.35 -5.14
N LYS A 560 17.07 -37.79 -4.50
CA LYS A 560 16.91 -37.91 -3.04
C LYS A 560 15.43 -37.77 -2.68
N THR A 561 15.05 -38.47 -1.62
CA THR A 561 13.74 -38.35 -1.01
C THR A 561 13.89 -37.91 0.44
N GLU A 562 13.19 -36.81 0.79
CA GLU A 562 13.27 -36.19 2.11
C GLU A 562 11.89 -35.80 2.63
N PHE A 563 11.71 -35.88 3.94
CA PHE A 563 10.54 -35.30 4.62
C PHE A 563 10.83 -33.88 5.04
N SER A 564 9.89 -32.99 4.81
CA SER A 564 9.98 -31.58 5.17
C SER A 564 8.66 -31.13 5.81
N PRO A 565 8.69 -30.72 7.08
CA PRO A 565 7.54 -30.13 7.73
C PRO A 565 7.42 -28.65 7.36
N ASP A 566 6.17 -28.16 7.25
CA ASP A 566 5.82 -26.75 7.22
C ASP A 566 4.82 -26.51 8.36
N ALA A 567 5.11 -25.56 9.22
CA ALA A 567 4.27 -25.25 10.38
C ALA A 567 4.02 -23.75 10.45
N ARG A 568 2.77 -23.39 10.73
CA ARG A 568 2.37 -22.00 10.92
C ARG A 568 1.51 -21.90 12.17
N PHE A 569 1.79 -20.89 12.98
CA PHE A 569 0.95 -20.49 14.10
C PHE A 569 0.66 -19.00 13.99
N TYR A 570 -0.62 -18.67 13.98
CA TYR A 570 -1.10 -17.29 13.98
C TYR A 570 -1.98 -17.06 15.21
N PHE A 571 -1.73 -15.96 15.90
CA PHE A 571 -2.50 -15.51 17.05
C PHE A 571 -2.81 -14.02 16.92
N LYS A 572 -4.07 -13.65 17.13
CA LYS A 572 -4.48 -12.25 17.23
C LYS A 572 -5.33 -12.02 18.47
N TYR A 573 -5.02 -10.96 19.18
CA TYR A 573 -5.72 -10.51 20.38
C TYR A 573 -6.25 -9.09 20.17
N ASN A 574 -7.58 -8.93 20.09
CA ASN A 574 -8.25 -7.65 20.06
C ASN A 574 -8.30 -7.10 21.50
N MET A 575 -7.31 -6.25 21.85
CA MET A 575 -7.16 -5.66 23.19
C MET A 575 -8.29 -4.68 23.51
N SER A 576 -8.78 -3.98 22.47
CA SER A 576 -9.93 -3.06 22.52
C SER A 576 -10.55 -2.93 21.13
N ALA A 577 -11.62 -2.13 21.00
CA ALA A 577 -12.20 -1.79 19.70
C ALA A 577 -11.22 -0.98 18.80
N THR A 578 -10.17 -0.41 19.37
CA THR A 578 -9.21 0.46 18.66
C THR A 578 -7.81 -0.11 18.59
N SER A 579 -7.52 -1.24 19.22
CA SER A 579 -6.16 -1.80 19.26
C SER A 579 -6.17 -3.31 19.23
N ASP A 580 -5.26 -3.86 18.46
CA ASP A 580 -4.99 -5.29 18.35
C ASP A 580 -3.50 -5.60 18.32
N LEU A 581 -3.17 -6.81 18.74
CA LEU A 581 -1.84 -7.38 18.71
C LEU A 581 -1.93 -8.72 17.98
N SER A 582 -1.08 -8.95 16.99
CA SER A 582 -0.98 -10.25 16.33
C SER A 582 0.45 -10.78 16.32
N LEU A 583 0.55 -12.11 16.38
CA LEU A 583 1.78 -12.87 16.28
C LEU A 583 1.62 -13.91 15.18
N ASN A 584 2.60 -14.00 14.31
CA ASN A 584 2.68 -15.02 13.27
C ASN A 584 4.06 -15.70 13.34
N TYR A 585 4.06 -16.99 13.64
CA TYR A 585 5.24 -17.84 13.57
C TYR A 585 5.09 -18.77 12.38
N ARG A 586 6.18 -18.96 11.64
CA ARG A 586 6.26 -19.93 10.55
C ARG A 586 7.60 -20.64 10.57
N TYR A 587 7.56 -21.97 10.39
CA TYR A 587 8.69 -22.81 9.98
C TYR A 587 8.41 -23.34 8.59
N SER A 588 9.36 -23.22 7.68
CA SER A 588 9.28 -23.79 6.34
C SER A 588 10.67 -24.14 5.83
N GLU A 589 10.77 -25.20 5.06
CA GLU A 589 11.96 -25.58 4.33
C GLU A 589 11.79 -25.26 2.85
N LEU A 590 12.79 -24.63 2.26
CA LEU A 590 12.83 -24.28 0.86
C LEU A 590 13.95 -25.03 0.16
N LEU A 591 13.56 -25.98 -0.69
CA LEU A 591 14.50 -26.67 -1.55
C LEU A 591 14.93 -25.75 -2.71
N GLN A 592 16.24 -25.71 -2.96
CA GLN A 592 16.85 -24.93 -4.03
C GLN A 592 16.31 -25.36 -5.41
N ASP A 593 16.26 -24.43 -6.37
CA ASP A 593 15.84 -24.67 -7.75
C ASP A 593 17.05 -24.91 -8.68
N LEU A 594 16.79 -25.28 -9.95
CA LEU A 594 17.86 -25.55 -10.93
C LEU A 594 18.83 -24.38 -11.12
N ARG A 595 18.35 -23.13 -11.00
CA ARG A 595 19.20 -21.93 -11.14
C ARG A 595 20.22 -21.80 -10.01
N GLN A 596 19.91 -22.36 -8.85
CA GLN A 596 20.73 -22.31 -7.63
C GLN A 596 21.68 -23.51 -7.49
N VAL A 597 21.50 -24.55 -8.31
CA VAL A 597 22.28 -25.81 -8.26
C VAL A 597 22.88 -26.20 -9.60
N TYR A 598 22.78 -25.34 -10.62
CA TYR A 598 23.29 -25.59 -11.94
C TYR A 598 24.81 -25.81 -11.92
N ASP A 599 25.25 -26.97 -12.40
CA ASP A 599 26.66 -27.31 -12.53
C ASP A 599 27.18 -26.81 -13.88
N GLY A 600 27.95 -25.75 -13.80
CA GLY A 600 28.52 -25.06 -14.96
C GLY A 600 28.67 -23.56 -14.72
N ASN A 601 29.45 -22.93 -15.56
CA ASN A 601 29.67 -21.49 -15.50
C ASN A 601 28.51 -20.75 -16.18
N LEU A 602 27.81 -19.93 -15.43
CA LEU A 602 26.78 -19.03 -15.93
C LEU A 602 27.24 -17.57 -15.78
N PHE A 603 27.31 -16.87 -16.88
CA PHE A 603 27.47 -15.43 -16.82
C PHE A 603 26.13 -14.79 -16.51
N THR A 604 26.02 -14.19 -15.33
CA THR A 604 24.82 -13.44 -14.88
C THR A 604 24.90 -11.96 -15.31
N SER A 605 26.13 -11.47 -15.55
CA SER A 605 26.41 -10.20 -16.20
C SER A 605 27.61 -10.39 -17.16
N TYR A 606 27.90 -9.39 -17.99
CA TYR A 606 28.99 -9.50 -18.99
C TYR A 606 30.37 -9.82 -18.39
N ARG A 607 30.57 -9.64 -17.07
CA ARG A 607 31.83 -9.89 -16.34
C ARG A 607 31.66 -10.65 -15.03
N THR A 608 30.48 -11.21 -14.76
CA THR A 608 30.23 -11.97 -13.52
C THR A 608 29.86 -13.40 -13.86
N ILE A 609 30.71 -14.33 -13.49
CA ILE A 609 30.47 -15.78 -13.56
C ILE A 609 29.92 -16.27 -12.23
N VAL A 610 28.86 -17.08 -12.28
CA VAL A 610 28.35 -17.81 -11.12
C VAL A 610 28.43 -19.30 -11.44
N ASN A 611 29.03 -20.06 -10.54
CA ASN A 611 29.05 -21.52 -10.57
C ASN A 611 28.36 -22.04 -9.29
N ASN A 612 27.23 -22.71 -9.47
CA ASN A 612 26.37 -23.21 -8.40
C ASN A 612 26.46 -24.73 -8.26
N SER A 613 27.56 -25.36 -8.75
CA SER A 613 27.77 -26.80 -8.64
C SER A 613 27.64 -27.26 -7.20
N HIS A 614 26.47 -27.76 -6.84
CA HIS A 614 26.09 -28.12 -5.49
C HIS A 614 24.93 -29.13 -5.49
N THR A 615 24.90 -30.01 -4.50
CA THR A 615 23.73 -30.90 -4.35
C THR A 615 22.56 -30.09 -3.80
N PRO A 616 21.34 -30.23 -4.38
CA PRO A 616 20.17 -29.54 -3.85
C PRO A 616 19.92 -29.92 -2.37
N GLU A 617 19.89 -28.94 -1.50
CA GLU A 617 19.57 -29.08 -0.09
C GLU A 617 18.45 -28.10 0.30
N ALA A 618 17.71 -28.46 1.35
CA ALA A 618 16.62 -27.64 1.83
C ALA A 618 17.08 -26.68 2.95
N ASP A 619 16.96 -25.40 2.72
CA ASP A 619 17.22 -24.38 3.73
C ASP A 619 16.01 -24.23 4.66
N GLY A 620 16.19 -24.54 5.95
CA GLY A 620 15.17 -24.44 6.99
C GLY A 620 15.07 -23.02 7.54
N THR A 621 13.86 -22.42 7.49
CA THR A 621 13.64 -21.06 7.95
C THR A 621 12.59 -20.99 9.06
N HIS A 622 12.97 -20.41 10.20
CA HIS A 622 12.07 -19.96 11.25
C HIS A 622 11.82 -18.46 11.10
N SER A 623 10.57 -18.04 11.14
CA SER A 623 10.22 -16.62 11.16
C SER A 623 9.15 -16.32 12.20
N LEU A 624 9.32 -15.21 12.91
CA LEU A 624 8.38 -14.70 13.89
C LEU A 624 8.08 -13.25 13.60
N THR A 625 6.80 -12.92 13.42
CA THR A 625 6.33 -11.56 13.23
C THR A 625 5.38 -11.17 14.36
N LEU A 626 5.66 -10.04 15.01
CA LEU A 626 4.76 -9.34 15.91
C LEU A 626 4.22 -8.12 15.22
N HIS A 627 2.92 -7.86 15.34
CA HIS A 627 2.31 -6.65 14.80
C HIS A 627 1.32 -6.08 15.82
N TYR A 628 1.52 -4.82 16.18
CA TYR A 628 0.60 -4.04 16.99
C TYR A 628 -0.02 -2.94 16.16
N GLN A 629 -1.33 -2.76 16.28
CA GLN A 629 -2.08 -1.73 15.59
C GLN A 629 -2.96 -0.97 16.58
N TYR A 630 -2.98 0.36 16.44
CA TYR A 630 -3.93 1.25 17.09
C TYR A 630 -4.59 2.15 16.06
N SER A 631 -5.92 2.18 16.05
CA SER A 631 -6.71 2.94 15.08
C SER A 631 -7.86 3.65 15.79
N GLN A 632 -7.86 4.98 15.74
CA GLN A 632 -8.96 5.82 16.23
C GLN A 632 -9.41 6.79 15.12
N PRO A 633 -10.25 6.33 14.18
CA PRO A 633 -10.60 7.04 12.95
C PRO A 633 -11.21 8.41 13.19
N ILE A 634 -12.15 8.53 14.15
CA ILE A 634 -12.85 9.79 14.45
C ILE A 634 -11.85 10.87 14.90
N LYS A 635 -10.82 10.49 15.65
CA LYS A 635 -9.74 11.42 16.05
C LYS A 635 -8.64 11.54 15.00
N GLY A 636 -8.71 10.75 13.92
CA GLY A 636 -7.72 10.69 12.85
C GLY A 636 -6.34 10.25 13.35
N ILE A 637 -6.27 9.33 14.33
CA ILE A 637 -5.03 8.80 14.89
C ILE A 637 -4.87 7.34 14.47
N PHE A 638 -3.72 7.02 13.87
CA PHE A 638 -3.35 5.67 13.48
C PHE A 638 -1.89 5.42 13.85
N PHE A 639 -1.63 4.27 14.42
CA PHE A 639 -0.29 3.81 14.76
C PHE A 639 -0.17 2.32 14.43
N SER A 640 0.94 1.92 13.83
CA SER A 640 1.30 0.52 13.62
C SER A 640 2.77 0.30 13.95
N LEU A 641 3.07 -0.86 14.53
CA LEU A 641 4.41 -1.33 14.84
C LEU A 641 4.51 -2.80 14.45
N SER A 642 5.50 -3.14 13.65
CA SER A 642 5.79 -4.53 13.27
C SER A 642 7.24 -4.86 13.61
N ALA A 643 7.46 -6.04 14.16
CA ALA A 643 8.78 -6.60 14.39
C ALA A 643 8.83 -8.01 13.79
N LEU A 644 9.81 -8.26 12.93
CA LEU A 644 10.10 -9.55 12.29
C LEU A 644 11.48 -10.02 12.74
N GLY A 645 11.58 -11.26 13.20
CA GLY A 645 12.82 -11.99 13.35
C GLY A 645 12.78 -13.24 12.48
N SER A 646 13.85 -13.52 11.77
CA SER A 646 13.98 -14.70 10.91
C SER A 646 15.38 -15.27 11.05
N THR A 647 15.49 -16.62 11.18
CA THR A 647 16.74 -17.35 11.09
C THR A 647 16.61 -18.46 10.06
N THR A 648 17.59 -18.59 9.18
CA THR A 648 17.62 -19.56 8.09
C THR A 648 18.89 -20.38 8.22
N GLN A 649 18.75 -21.69 8.35
CA GLN A 649 19.88 -22.60 8.26
C GLN A 649 20.30 -22.73 6.81
N ARG A 650 21.55 -22.37 6.52
CA ARG A 650 22.18 -22.41 5.19
C ARG A 650 23.14 -23.57 5.12
N HIS A 651 23.18 -24.23 3.96
CA HIS A 651 24.07 -25.34 3.66
C HIS A 651 25.15 -25.00 2.64
N SER A 652 25.20 -23.79 2.16
CA SER A 652 26.21 -23.30 1.21
C SER A 652 26.45 -21.81 1.32
N ALA A 653 27.70 -21.39 1.09
CA ALA A 653 28.12 -20.00 0.99
C ALA A 653 28.90 -19.74 -0.30
N TYR A 654 28.98 -18.49 -0.74
CA TYR A 654 29.76 -18.12 -1.92
C TYR A 654 31.21 -17.81 -1.56
N VAL A 655 32.14 -18.35 -2.38
CA VAL A 655 33.51 -17.85 -2.52
C VAL A 655 33.52 -16.87 -3.67
N THR A 656 33.98 -15.66 -3.45
CA THR A 656 34.10 -14.64 -4.49
C THR A 656 35.57 -14.34 -4.75
N THR A 657 35.99 -14.45 -6.02
CA THR A 657 37.36 -14.18 -6.47
C THR A 657 37.36 -13.29 -7.72
N LEU A 658 38.42 -12.56 -7.92
CA LEU A 658 38.67 -11.80 -9.14
C LEU A 658 39.72 -12.50 -9.97
N GLN A 659 39.46 -12.76 -11.27
CA GLN A 659 40.44 -13.40 -12.15
C GLN A 659 41.70 -12.55 -12.23
N PRO A 660 42.89 -13.19 -12.41
CA PRO A 660 44.18 -12.45 -12.41
C PRO A 660 44.27 -11.35 -13.45
N GLU A 661 43.60 -11.47 -14.58
CA GLU A 661 43.53 -10.48 -15.64
C GLU A 661 42.61 -9.29 -15.30
N GLY A 662 41.94 -9.33 -14.17
CA GLY A 662 41.50 -8.15 -13.43
C GLY A 662 40.01 -7.81 -13.58
N ASP A 663 39.29 -8.34 -14.56
CA ASP A 663 38.00 -7.76 -14.89
C ASP A 663 36.78 -8.71 -14.72
N ILE A 664 37.04 -10.00 -14.48
CA ILE A 664 35.97 -10.99 -14.33
C ILE A 664 35.83 -11.43 -12.87
N LEU A 665 34.63 -11.21 -12.32
CA LEU A 665 34.24 -11.66 -10.99
C LEU A 665 33.72 -13.09 -11.04
N VAL A 666 34.28 -14.00 -10.26
CA VAL A 666 33.85 -15.40 -10.18
C VAL A 666 33.27 -15.68 -8.80
N ARG A 667 32.05 -16.17 -8.79
CA ARG A 667 31.34 -16.58 -7.58
C ARG A 667 31.03 -18.09 -7.64
N MET A 668 31.60 -18.83 -6.74
CA MET A 668 31.40 -20.28 -6.66
C MET A 668 30.74 -20.64 -5.36
N LYS A 669 29.74 -21.53 -5.41
CA LYS A 669 29.16 -22.11 -4.19
C LYS A 669 30.10 -23.15 -3.61
N ARG A 670 30.17 -23.17 -2.28
CA ARG A 670 30.88 -24.15 -1.49
C ARG A 670 30.01 -24.56 -0.29
N ASP A 671 30.10 -25.84 0.08
CA ASP A 671 29.39 -26.35 1.28
C ASP A 671 29.82 -25.58 2.53
N ALA A 672 28.83 -25.15 3.31
CA ALA A 672 29.00 -24.41 4.55
C ALA A 672 27.72 -24.44 5.37
N ASP A 673 27.83 -24.93 6.62
CA ASP A 673 26.70 -24.90 7.54
C ASP A 673 26.79 -23.69 8.46
N TYR A 674 25.81 -22.78 8.34
CA TYR A 674 25.71 -21.59 9.18
C TYR A 674 24.27 -21.08 9.25
N ASN A 675 24.01 -20.16 10.16
CA ASN A 675 22.70 -19.51 10.28
C ASN A 675 22.77 -18.07 9.72
N SER A 676 21.90 -17.77 8.76
CA SER A 676 21.64 -16.41 8.31
C SER A 676 20.46 -15.85 9.10
N GLU A 677 20.60 -14.65 9.67
CA GLU A 677 19.59 -14.02 10.52
C GLU A 677 19.17 -12.67 9.98
N MET A 678 17.90 -12.34 10.15
CA MET A 678 17.36 -11.03 9.81
C MET A 678 16.38 -10.54 10.88
N TYR A 679 16.55 -9.30 11.30
CA TYR A 679 15.67 -8.60 12.22
C TYR A 679 15.18 -7.31 11.55
N LEU A 680 13.86 -7.09 11.57
CA LEU A 680 13.25 -5.93 10.97
C LEU A 680 12.21 -5.34 11.92
N ILE A 681 12.33 -4.06 12.24
CA ILE A 681 11.34 -3.31 13.02
C ILE A 681 10.85 -2.14 12.16
N ASN A 682 9.53 -2.05 11.96
CA ASN A 682 8.88 -0.95 11.24
C ASN A 682 7.83 -0.31 12.12
N GLY A 683 7.88 1.01 12.25
CA GLY A 683 6.89 1.80 12.97
C GLY A 683 6.31 2.91 12.10
N ARG A 684 5.03 3.16 12.23
CA ARG A 684 4.34 4.27 11.55
C ARG A 684 3.31 4.91 12.48
N PHE A 685 3.30 6.21 12.48
CA PHE A 685 2.31 7.04 13.14
C PHE A 685 1.72 8.03 12.16
N SER A 686 0.41 8.20 12.14
CA SER A 686 -0.25 9.27 11.39
C SER A 686 -1.34 9.95 12.21
N LYS A 687 -1.40 11.28 12.11
CA LYS A 687 -2.38 12.11 12.80
C LYS A 687 -2.93 13.17 11.85
N SER A 688 -4.23 13.14 11.64
CA SER A 688 -4.96 14.22 10.96
C SER A 688 -5.46 15.22 11.99
N PHE A 689 -5.27 16.51 11.70
CA PHE A 689 -5.78 17.60 12.53
C PHE A 689 -6.92 18.33 11.82
N GLY A 690 -7.89 18.85 12.58
CA GLY A 690 -8.99 19.64 12.04
C GLY A 690 -8.54 21.02 11.50
N TRP A 691 -7.51 21.61 12.15
CA TRP A 691 -6.92 22.88 11.73
C TRP A 691 -6.05 22.67 10.46
N TRP A 692 -6.13 23.61 9.54
CA TRP A 692 -5.37 23.63 8.27
C TRP A 692 -5.56 22.40 7.37
N LYS A 693 -6.55 21.54 7.62
CA LYS A 693 -6.69 20.25 6.95
C LYS A 693 -5.37 19.44 6.96
N SER A 694 -4.66 19.51 8.07
CA SER A 694 -3.28 18.99 8.12
C SER A 694 -3.20 17.50 8.47
N LEU A 695 -2.14 16.88 7.98
CA LEU A 695 -1.76 15.50 8.24
C LEU A 695 -0.27 15.47 8.59
N LEU A 696 0.05 14.87 9.72
CA LEU A 696 1.41 14.51 10.13
C LEU A 696 1.58 12.99 9.98
N MET A 697 2.65 12.56 9.35
CA MET A 697 3.07 11.16 9.31
C MET A 697 4.52 11.07 9.77
N VAL A 698 4.81 10.06 10.61
CA VAL A 698 6.16 9.71 11.07
C VAL A 698 6.34 8.23 10.81
N SER A 699 7.47 7.85 10.23
CA SER A 699 7.82 6.45 9.98
C SER A 699 9.25 6.18 10.40
N GLY A 700 9.51 4.94 10.82
CA GLY A 700 10.84 4.46 11.13
C GLY A 700 10.96 2.99 10.78
N SER A 701 12.13 2.61 10.28
CA SER A 701 12.49 1.22 10.01
C SER A 701 13.93 0.97 10.43
N TYR A 702 14.15 -0.17 11.06
CA TYR A 702 15.46 -0.71 11.36
C TYR A 702 15.52 -2.14 10.88
N MET A 703 16.52 -2.46 10.07
CA MET A 703 16.81 -3.81 9.63
C MET A 703 18.25 -4.14 10.01
N LYS A 704 18.44 -5.30 10.60
CA LYS A 704 19.75 -5.91 10.82
C LYS A 704 19.77 -7.29 10.20
N SER A 705 20.79 -7.60 9.44
CA SER A 705 21.03 -8.93 8.90
C SER A 705 22.43 -9.42 9.22
N PHE A 706 22.54 -10.71 9.51
CA PHE A 706 23.78 -11.45 9.67
C PHE A 706 23.83 -12.52 8.60
N ASP A 707 24.96 -12.63 7.92
CA ASP A 707 25.18 -13.63 6.88
C ASP A 707 26.67 -13.96 6.80
N ALA A 708 27.05 -14.98 6.03
CA ALA A 708 28.45 -15.38 5.90
C ALA A 708 28.84 -15.59 4.44
N GLN A 709 30.10 -15.38 4.14
CA GLN A 709 30.71 -15.68 2.85
C GLN A 709 32.16 -16.15 3.05
N TYR A 710 32.67 -16.88 2.09
CA TYR A 710 34.08 -17.27 2.12
C TYR A 710 34.96 -16.09 1.69
N SER A 711 35.98 -15.80 2.51
CA SER A 711 37.11 -14.99 2.13
C SER A 711 38.34 -15.90 2.09
N SER A 712 38.90 -16.08 0.89
CA SER A 712 39.90 -17.11 0.63
C SER A 712 39.41 -18.52 0.99
N ASN A 713 39.77 -19.08 2.10
CA ASN A 713 39.36 -20.43 2.54
C ASN A 713 38.60 -20.45 3.86
N GLU A 714 38.37 -19.30 4.48
CA GLU A 714 37.68 -19.19 5.77
C GLU A 714 36.29 -18.60 5.58
N LEU A 715 35.31 -19.19 6.25
CA LEU A 715 33.96 -18.64 6.30
C LEU A 715 33.97 -17.42 7.24
N GLN A 716 33.64 -16.27 6.73
CA GLN A 716 33.64 -15.00 7.47
C GLN A 716 32.23 -14.44 7.55
N ASP A 717 31.86 -14.04 8.76
CA ASP A 717 30.60 -13.38 9.02
C ASP A 717 30.63 -11.92 8.58
N TYR A 718 29.49 -11.43 8.12
CA TYR A 718 29.26 -10.00 7.92
C TYR A 718 27.88 -9.60 8.41
N ASP A 719 27.76 -8.36 8.86
CA ASP A 719 26.49 -7.79 9.27
C ASP A 719 26.17 -6.51 8.52
N MET A 720 24.88 -6.30 8.27
CA MET A 720 24.37 -5.08 7.67
C MET A 720 23.28 -4.49 8.54
N ASP A 721 23.45 -3.22 8.89
CA ASP A 721 22.45 -2.39 9.54
C ASP A 721 21.86 -1.40 8.52
N ASN A 722 20.55 -1.27 8.48
CA ASN A 722 19.84 -0.26 7.69
C ASN A 722 18.82 0.46 8.56
N TYR A 723 19.04 1.74 8.78
CA TYR A 723 18.16 2.64 9.50
C TYR A 723 17.46 3.56 8.52
N LEU A 724 16.15 3.72 8.67
CA LEU A 724 15.34 4.63 7.90
C LEU A 724 14.43 5.40 8.84
N ALA A 725 14.45 6.73 8.78
CA ALA A 725 13.52 7.57 9.53
C ALA A 725 12.93 8.63 8.60
N GLY A 726 11.62 8.80 8.66
CA GLY A 726 10.89 9.73 7.81
C GLY A 726 9.84 10.52 8.57
N ILE A 727 9.67 11.78 8.20
CA ILE A 727 8.59 12.64 8.65
C ILE A 727 8.00 13.37 7.45
N SER A 728 6.68 13.39 7.37
CA SER A 728 5.98 14.21 6.39
C SER A 728 4.85 15.00 7.04
N PHE A 729 4.68 16.23 6.57
CA PHE A 729 3.63 17.12 7.04
C PHE A 729 3.00 17.85 5.86
N SER A 730 1.70 17.67 5.68
CA SER A 730 0.92 18.37 4.67
C SER A 730 -0.12 19.25 5.34
N ALA A 731 -0.30 20.50 4.84
CA ALA A 731 -1.26 21.44 5.41
C ALA A 731 -1.72 22.48 4.38
N ARG A 732 -2.89 23.04 4.65
CA ARG A 732 -3.44 24.21 3.95
C ARG A 732 -3.81 25.30 4.98
N PRO A 733 -2.84 26.07 5.49
CA PRO A 733 -3.08 27.07 6.54
C PRO A 733 -3.91 28.25 6.05
N LEU A 734 -3.80 28.59 4.75
CA LEU A 734 -4.47 29.72 4.14
C LEU A 734 -5.18 29.29 2.85
N SER A 735 -6.19 30.04 2.43
CA SER A 735 -6.89 29.73 1.17
C SER A 735 -5.98 29.79 -0.04
N TRP A 736 -4.93 30.61 0.01
CA TRP A 736 -3.96 30.86 -1.06
C TRP A 736 -2.62 30.11 -0.85
N LEU A 737 -2.47 29.28 0.19
CA LEU A 737 -1.25 28.49 0.45
C LEU A 737 -1.58 27.08 0.89
N SER A 738 -1.01 26.12 0.18
CA SER A 738 -0.92 24.73 0.64
C SER A 738 0.53 24.25 0.49
N PHE A 739 0.96 23.37 1.38
CA PHE A 739 2.32 22.83 1.33
C PHE A 739 2.39 21.38 1.79
N GLU A 740 3.40 20.70 1.29
CA GLU A 740 3.80 19.35 1.69
C GLU A 740 5.31 19.35 1.94
N LEU A 741 5.71 18.93 3.12
CA LEU A 741 7.10 18.80 3.54
C LEU A 741 7.38 17.34 3.86
N GLU A 742 8.46 16.82 3.32
CA GLU A 742 8.95 15.47 3.59
C GLU A 742 10.44 15.53 3.90
N SER A 743 10.85 14.82 4.94
CA SER A 743 12.26 14.64 5.28
C SER A 743 12.49 13.18 5.62
N GLN A 744 13.52 12.60 5.02
CA GLN A 744 13.91 11.21 5.20
C GLN A 744 15.40 11.14 5.45
N TRP A 745 15.79 10.35 6.43
CA TRP A 745 17.16 9.97 6.72
C TRP A 745 17.31 8.48 6.55
N GLN A 746 18.39 8.06 5.89
CA GLN A 746 18.77 6.67 5.76
C GLN A 746 20.24 6.50 6.11
N GLN A 747 20.56 5.47 6.89
CA GLN A 747 21.92 5.01 7.13
C GLN A 747 22.01 3.52 6.82
N ILE A 748 22.97 3.15 5.98
CA ILE A 748 23.33 1.76 5.72
C ILE A 748 24.76 1.58 6.22
N ARG A 749 25.00 0.56 7.04
CA ARG A 749 26.32 0.15 7.50
C ARG A 749 26.53 -1.30 7.15
N MET A 750 27.66 -1.61 6.55
CA MET A 750 28.12 -2.96 6.27
C MET A 750 29.42 -3.15 7.05
N LYS A 751 29.46 -4.22 7.85
CA LYS A 751 30.62 -4.57 8.66
C LYS A 751 31.02 -6.02 8.39
N SER A 752 32.30 -6.23 8.09
CA SER A 752 32.99 -7.52 8.00
C SER A 752 34.34 -7.43 8.69
N GLU A 753 35.12 -8.50 8.72
CA GLU A 753 36.50 -8.43 9.20
C GLU A 753 37.38 -7.52 8.34
N LEU A 754 37.10 -7.42 7.05
CA LEU A 754 37.91 -6.70 6.07
C LEU A 754 37.48 -5.22 5.90
N ALA A 755 36.24 -4.90 6.19
CA ALA A 755 35.68 -3.58 5.93
C ALA A 755 34.57 -3.19 6.93
N ASP A 756 34.58 -1.91 7.34
CA ASP A 756 33.47 -1.25 8.05
C ASP A 756 33.07 -0.02 7.24
N SER A 757 32.09 -0.19 6.38
CA SER A 757 31.65 0.85 5.45
C SER A 757 30.28 1.37 5.83
N ARG A 758 30.08 2.68 5.68
CA ARG A 758 28.84 3.35 6.05
C ARG A 758 28.43 4.36 4.99
N ILE A 759 27.14 4.45 4.75
CA ILE A 759 26.49 5.42 3.86
C ILE A 759 25.38 6.12 4.65
N ASN A 760 25.41 7.45 4.71
CA ASN A 760 24.35 8.26 5.29
C ASN A 760 23.78 9.20 4.25
N GLN A 761 22.46 9.20 4.11
CA GLN A 761 21.75 10.00 3.13
C GLN A 761 20.59 10.76 3.76
N LEU A 762 20.39 11.99 3.31
CA LEU A 762 19.26 12.82 3.66
C LEU A 762 18.50 13.21 2.38
N LYS A 763 17.18 13.11 2.43
CA LYS A 763 16.28 13.52 1.36
C LYS A 763 15.25 14.49 1.94
N HIS A 764 15.15 15.67 1.38
CA HIS A 764 14.15 16.65 1.75
C HIS A 764 13.34 17.04 0.53
N LYS A 765 12.01 16.99 0.62
CA LYS A 765 11.08 17.48 -0.41
C LYS A 765 10.20 18.56 0.19
N ALA A 766 9.97 19.64 -0.56
CA ALA A 766 9.09 20.71 -0.19
C ALA A 766 8.26 21.14 -1.42
N ASN A 767 6.96 20.85 -1.39
CA ASN A 767 6.02 21.22 -2.42
C ASN A 767 5.14 22.37 -1.91
N LEU A 768 5.27 23.54 -2.51
CA LEU A 768 4.49 24.73 -2.18
C LEU A 768 3.51 25.00 -3.31
N THR A 769 2.23 25.14 -3.00
CA THR A 769 1.18 25.47 -3.99
C THR A 769 0.44 26.73 -3.57
N PHE A 770 0.29 27.63 -4.52
CA PHE A 770 -0.34 28.92 -4.35
C PHE A 770 -1.59 29.04 -5.24
N PRO A 771 -2.78 28.63 -4.77
CA PRO A 771 -4.03 28.91 -5.45
C PRO A 771 -4.39 30.39 -5.33
N ILE A 772 -4.11 31.18 -6.37
CA ILE A 772 -4.31 32.62 -6.38
C ILE A 772 -5.78 32.96 -6.60
N THR A 773 -6.41 32.23 -7.53
CA THR A 773 -7.85 32.31 -7.77
C THR A 773 -8.46 30.92 -7.80
N ARG A 774 -9.77 30.80 -7.95
CA ARG A 774 -10.43 29.50 -8.13
C ARG A 774 -9.93 28.75 -9.37
N ASN A 775 -9.44 29.50 -10.37
CA ASN A 775 -9.09 28.96 -11.67
C ASN A 775 -7.58 28.99 -11.94
N PHE A 776 -6.80 29.74 -11.18
CA PHE A 776 -5.35 29.87 -11.39
C PHE A 776 -4.56 29.53 -10.14
N GLN A 777 -3.58 28.67 -10.31
CA GLN A 777 -2.61 28.31 -9.28
C GLN A 777 -1.21 28.14 -9.85
N PHE A 778 -0.19 28.32 -9.03
CA PHE A 778 1.17 27.92 -9.33
C PHE A 778 1.79 27.13 -8.19
N GLY A 779 2.80 26.34 -8.49
CA GLY A 779 3.51 25.50 -7.54
C GLY A 779 5.01 25.60 -7.72
N ILE A 780 5.74 25.42 -6.63
CA ILE A 780 7.20 25.31 -6.59
C ILE A 780 7.50 24.00 -5.87
N ASN A 781 8.20 23.10 -6.53
CA ASN A 781 8.61 21.81 -5.99
C ASN A 781 10.13 21.84 -5.82
N ASN A 782 10.58 21.59 -4.59
CA ASN A 782 11.99 21.49 -4.29
C ASN A 782 12.31 20.11 -3.75
N ALA A 783 13.44 19.53 -4.19
CA ALA A 783 13.99 18.30 -3.63
C ALA A 783 15.51 18.48 -3.42
N VAL A 784 15.97 18.11 -2.24
CA VAL A 784 17.39 18.15 -1.86
C VAL A 784 17.79 16.76 -1.42
N TYR A 785 18.83 16.24 -2.05
CA TYR A 785 19.44 14.95 -1.73
C TYR A 785 20.88 15.22 -1.28
N GLN A 786 21.25 14.70 -0.11
CA GLN A 786 22.56 14.91 0.50
C GLN A 786 23.20 13.57 0.85
N SER A 787 24.43 13.35 0.41
CA SER A 787 25.32 12.32 0.94
C SER A 787 26.21 12.96 2.01
N LEU A 788 26.19 12.43 3.24
CA LEU A 788 26.98 13.00 4.35
C LEU A 788 28.45 12.58 4.28
N GLU A 789 28.75 11.45 3.63
CA GLU A 789 30.12 10.94 3.44
C GLU A 789 30.86 11.73 2.37
N THR A 790 30.29 11.82 1.17
CA THR A 790 30.89 12.55 0.04
C THR A 790 30.67 14.05 0.13
N LYS A 791 29.79 14.52 1.05
CA LYS A 791 29.36 15.93 1.18
C LYS A 791 28.72 16.49 -0.10
N GLU A 792 28.28 15.58 -1.00
CA GLU A 792 27.59 15.97 -2.23
C GLU A 792 26.13 16.37 -1.93
N ASN A 793 25.74 17.48 -2.54
CA ASN A 793 24.38 18.00 -2.44
C ASN A 793 23.77 18.15 -3.84
N SER A 794 22.65 17.52 -4.07
CA SER A 794 21.87 17.65 -5.29
C SER A 794 20.55 18.36 -5.02
N TRP A 795 20.43 19.57 -5.55
CA TRP A 795 19.24 20.39 -5.38
C TRP A 795 18.47 20.50 -6.70
N PHE A 796 17.18 20.18 -6.65
CA PHE A 796 16.26 20.29 -7.78
C PHE A 796 15.13 21.24 -7.43
N THR A 797 14.80 22.11 -8.38
CA THR A 797 13.66 23.03 -8.30
C THR A 797 12.86 22.95 -9.57
N ASP A 798 11.55 22.78 -9.43
CA ASP A 798 10.60 22.79 -10.54
C ASP A 798 9.51 23.81 -10.27
N PHE A 799 8.95 24.33 -11.34
CA PHE A 799 7.84 25.26 -11.34
C PHE A 799 6.68 24.70 -12.14
N THR A 800 5.47 24.86 -11.62
CA THR A 800 4.22 24.48 -12.30
C THR A 800 3.24 25.62 -12.21
N ALA A 801 2.60 25.99 -13.30
CA ALA A 801 1.45 26.90 -13.30
C ALA A 801 0.27 26.23 -14.01
N SER A 802 -0.93 26.36 -13.47
CA SER A 802 -2.13 25.83 -14.11
C SER A 802 -3.29 26.82 -14.07
N TYR A 803 -4.07 26.83 -15.16
CA TYR A 803 -5.25 27.62 -15.33
C TYR A 803 -6.41 26.78 -15.83
N THR A 804 -7.51 26.73 -15.08
CA THR A 804 -8.71 25.97 -15.42
C THR A 804 -9.76 26.87 -16.01
N TYR A 805 -10.24 26.53 -17.21
CA TYR A 805 -11.37 27.23 -17.89
C TYR A 805 -12.44 26.21 -18.26
N LYS A 806 -13.57 26.23 -17.58
CA LYS A 806 -14.65 25.23 -17.73
C LYS A 806 -14.12 23.79 -17.53
N ARG A 807 -14.15 22.94 -18.59
CA ARG A 807 -13.67 21.57 -18.60
C ARG A 807 -12.24 21.43 -19.13
N MET A 808 -11.55 22.54 -19.35
CA MET A 808 -10.16 22.56 -19.84
C MET A 808 -9.22 23.04 -18.75
N GLU A 809 -8.07 22.39 -18.64
CA GLU A 809 -6.95 22.85 -17.81
C GLU A 809 -5.72 23.07 -18.70
N PHE A 810 -5.13 24.24 -18.58
CA PHE A 810 -3.86 24.60 -19.21
C PHE A 810 -2.78 24.56 -18.16
N GLN A 811 -1.68 23.86 -18.43
CA GLN A 811 -0.57 23.71 -17.49
C GLN A 811 0.76 24.02 -18.18
N ILE A 812 1.65 24.67 -17.46
CA ILE A 812 3.04 24.88 -17.83
C ILE A 812 3.90 24.26 -16.73
N ASN A 813 4.82 23.36 -17.09
CA ASN A 813 5.82 22.77 -16.20
C ASN A 813 7.20 23.20 -16.66
N VAL A 814 8.02 23.64 -15.73
CA VAL A 814 9.44 23.92 -15.94
C VAL A 814 10.22 23.08 -14.95
N ASN A 815 10.92 22.06 -15.46
CA ASN A 815 11.65 21.09 -14.65
C ASN A 815 13.14 21.43 -14.62
N ASN A 816 13.80 21.08 -13.52
CA ASN A 816 15.25 21.26 -13.31
C ASN A 816 15.72 22.70 -13.58
N ILE A 817 15.05 23.69 -13.00
CA ILE A 817 15.34 25.12 -13.21
C ILE A 817 16.81 25.45 -12.89
N LEU A 818 17.38 24.81 -11.86
CA LEU A 818 18.78 25.00 -11.44
C LEU A 818 19.79 24.40 -12.43
N GLY A 819 19.34 23.53 -13.35
CA GLY A 819 20.19 22.97 -14.40
C GLY A 819 21.20 21.97 -13.88
N LYS A 820 20.89 21.22 -12.81
CA LYS A 820 21.76 20.13 -12.32
C LYS A 820 21.92 19.08 -13.42
N SER A 821 23.15 18.74 -13.80
CA SER A 821 23.45 17.85 -14.92
C SER A 821 23.87 16.44 -14.50
N THR A 822 24.29 16.26 -13.25
CA THR A 822 24.74 14.97 -12.70
C THR A 822 24.19 14.74 -11.32
N TYR A 823 24.02 13.46 -10.98
CA TYR A 823 23.66 13.00 -9.64
C TYR A 823 24.61 11.89 -9.22
N GLU A 824 25.14 11.98 -8.00
CA GLU A 824 26.06 11.00 -7.45
C GLU A 824 25.44 10.22 -6.31
N ARG A 825 25.74 8.93 -6.27
CA ARG A 825 25.26 8.01 -5.25
C ARG A 825 26.25 6.90 -4.96
N GLU A 826 26.33 6.52 -3.70
CA GLU A 826 27.06 5.33 -3.27
C GLU A 826 26.09 4.15 -3.05
N PHE A 827 26.59 2.96 -3.30
CA PHE A 827 25.94 1.70 -3.01
C PHE A 827 26.96 0.73 -2.42
N ILE A 828 26.55 -0.07 -1.42
CA ILE A 828 27.44 -1.00 -0.73
C ILE A 828 26.80 -2.39 -0.64
N SER A 829 27.62 -3.40 -0.87
CA SER A 829 27.32 -4.82 -0.66
C SER A 829 28.44 -5.48 0.18
N SER A 830 28.32 -6.79 0.46
CA SER A 830 29.35 -7.55 1.18
C SER A 830 30.66 -7.69 0.41
N ILE A 831 30.68 -7.47 -0.90
CA ILE A 831 31.82 -7.70 -1.78
C ILE A 831 32.34 -6.43 -2.45
N GLU A 832 31.53 -5.36 -2.53
CA GLU A 832 31.91 -4.16 -3.28
C GLU A 832 31.20 -2.90 -2.77
N ARG A 833 31.87 -1.77 -2.97
CA ARG A 833 31.33 -0.43 -2.82
C ARG A 833 31.37 0.26 -4.17
N ASN A 834 30.24 0.75 -4.64
CA ASN A 834 30.07 1.36 -5.94
C ASN A 834 29.74 2.86 -5.79
N TYR A 835 30.48 3.70 -6.52
CA TYR A 835 30.22 5.11 -6.68
C TYR A 835 29.63 5.36 -8.05
N TYR A 836 28.36 5.73 -8.09
CA TYR A 836 27.65 6.01 -9.33
C TYR A 836 27.56 7.50 -9.60
N ARG A 837 27.84 7.91 -10.84
CA ARG A 837 27.55 9.24 -11.36
C ARG A 837 26.63 9.12 -12.55
N TYR A 838 25.38 9.59 -12.41
CA TYR A 838 24.34 9.54 -13.43
C TYR A 838 24.25 10.86 -14.17
N THR A 839 24.09 10.81 -15.47
CA THR A 839 23.72 11.97 -16.30
C THR A 839 22.23 12.26 -16.11
N LEU A 840 21.90 13.50 -15.84
CA LEU A 840 20.54 13.96 -15.60
C LEU A 840 19.93 14.64 -16.82
N ARG A 841 18.61 14.63 -16.88
CA ARG A 841 17.83 15.37 -17.88
C ARG A 841 18.08 16.88 -17.70
N PRO A 842 18.24 17.63 -18.82
CA PRO A 842 18.49 19.08 -18.75
C PRO A 842 17.25 19.84 -18.28
N ARG A 843 17.31 21.18 -18.31
CA ARG A 843 16.12 22.02 -18.11
C ARG A 843 15.08 21.73 -19.18
N GLU A 844 13.82 21.61 -18.77
CA GLU A 844 12.73 21.24 -19.65
C GLU A 844 11.53 22.16 -19.44
N VAL A 845 10.85 22.49 -20.52
CA VAL A 845 9.59 23.22 -20.50
C VAL A 845 8.54 22.38 -21.20
N LEU A 846 7.42 22.14 -20.55
CA LEU A 846 6.28 21.39 -21.10
C LEU A 846 4.99 22.19 -20.90
N VAL A 847 4.25 22.40 -21.97
CA VAL A 847 2.88 22.95 -21.95
C VAL A 847 1.90 21.81 -22.17
N LYS A 848 0.89 21.71 -21.31
CA LYS A 848 -0.11 20.65 -21.35
C LYS A 848 -1.51 21.23 -21.35
N VAL A 849 -2.39 20.71 -22.20
CA VAL A 849 -3.82 21.00 -22.22
C VAL A 849 -4.57 19.72 -21.89
N SER A 850 -5.38 19.78 -20.86
CA SER A 850 -6.25 18.67 -20.43
C SER A 850 -7.70 19.02 -20.68
N PHE A 851 -8.47 18.11 -21.25
CA PHE A 851 -9.91 18.24 -21.49
C PHE A 851 -10.64 17.04 -20.91
N ALA A 852 -11.62 17.31 -20.04
CA ALA A 852 -12.50 16.28 -19.46
C ALA A 852 -13.89 16.35 -20.09
N PHE A 853 -14.46 15.21 -20.54
CA PHE A 853 -15.78 15.09 -21.16
C PHE A 853 -16.66 14.06 -20.49
#